data_5f8667b49b788e3e573f7f118e5a5896
#
_entry.id   5f8667b49b788e3e573f7f118e5a5896
#
_cell.length_a   1.000
_cell.length_b   1.000
_cell.length_c   1.000
_cell.angle_alpha   90.00
_cell.angle_beta   90.00
_cell.angle_gamma   90.00
#
_symmetry.space_group_name_H-M   'P 1'
#
loop_
_entity.id
_entity.type
_entity.pdbx_description
1 polymer ?
#
loop_
_entity_poly.entity_id
_entity_poly.type
_entity_poly.pdbx_seq_one_letter_code
_entity_poly.pdbx_strand_id
1 'polypeptide(L)'
;MLISVFAGAVGLAVHVVFLFSIFDIYFKSPIIHGLPAYEVPLPAPASRLVLIVADGLRADKVFELQKNGTTRAPYLRSIITEKGSWGISHTRVPTESRPGHVALIAGFYEDVSAVTKGWKDNPVEFDSVFNRSRYVWAWGAADMVHLFTKGDHGKRVFACTYDNDEVDFADEDASRLDTWVFAKFEAFLASASTNKTLKHMLQQDKLVFFLHLLGLDTNGHGYNPDSMEYYENIALVDRNIKRVVQLIDEYYQEDGKTAYIFTSDHGMTDWGNHGAGNPSETETPLIAWGAGIGQTRLSGKDGYYDGYSEAWNLSLYRRVDVKQADLAPLMAVLLGIPIPINSLGLLPVEYLNRDSHFRAVALLTNARQILAQFKQQEHNVQETTFSIFFRQFKADAKKIELTEMMETLLKQSRYKEAVQVIEKFIELALKGLTYYQKYDRLTLSIAVALGFVGWMTFVILLLLRNYTGIMCKSLESQSKKMTPEWQGKIKILSSSTLVIFLSIQNAPFMYYFYFLIPIVLWTMVLYELDVYYEAKAYLRRFEVKMWFLALAVLAVLGLELLVITFFYRGVMSLGLVFIGLWPFTTQLSKRMSVAWLAGCLALGVFPLLPVIGKQHNYTLCVAQAESVCLYHTLTLALSVWQRGSFSKANFFHVLLSLRIFPLIFYFSKTSNANIEHKEGLPLFNQILSWLLLVLSPVLCLFSTTSLFNRLLNLTLSLLVPFLLMCIFYESLFFLTLCLVMFLWICIEHQLSGSTLRLQDMTFEYQSSSTQAKNVTYHIKIDDVRKAYFFMFFMLVAFYGTGNIASLNSFSISSFYCFMTVFRPFTMAAILLIKVLIPLLIVSCAFRALLQSIRVSNTALFLLVFIMSDFTALHFFFLIKDSGSWLDIGMSISHYLLSMGMFIFTAVFHGLAWFLTTFSLDFSGHEFKRHLL
;
A
#
# COMPACT_ATOMS: atom_id res chain seq x y z
N MET A 1 17.65 9.49 32.61
CA MET A 1 16.20 9.30 32.39
C MET A 1 15.60 10.49 31.63
N LEU A 2 15.68 11.73 32.08
CA LEU A 2 15.13 12.92 31.37
C LEU A 2 15.68 13.08 29.93
N ILE A 3 16.99 12.92 29.72
CA ILE A 3 17.62 13.01 28.38
C ILE A 3 17.13 11.91 27.43
N SER A 4 16.93 10.70 27.94
CA SER A 4 16.40 9.57 27.11
C SER A 4 14.94 9.80 26.73
N VAL A 5 14.11 10.34 27.62
CA VAL A 5 12.71 10.68 27.35
C VAL A 5 12.62 11.84 26.37
N PHE A 6 13.46 12.86 26.52
CA PHE A 6 13.54 13.98 25.59
C PHE A 6 14.00 13.54 24.19
N ALA A 7 15.06 12.74 24.10
CA ALA A 7 15.53 12.19 22.82
C ALA A 7 14.46 11.29 22.17
N GLY A 8 13.72 10.49 22.96
CA GLY A 8 12.60 9.70 22.46
C GLY A 8 11.47 10.56 21.90
N ALA A 9 11.08 11.64 22.59
CA ALA A 9 10.04 12.55 22.12
C ALA A 9 10.44 13.31 20.85
N VAL A 10 11.70 13.80 20.78
CA VAL A 10 12.23 14.45 19.57
C VAL A 10 12.29 13.45 18.41
N GLY A 11 12.79 12.22 18.66
CA GLY A 11 12.82 11.17 17.66
C GLY A 11 11.43 10.88 17.10
N LEU A 12 10.44 10.68 17.97
CA LEU A 12 9.06 10.44 17.55
C LEU A 12 8.52 11.58 16.67
N ALA A 13 8.71 12.84 17.09
CA ALA A 13 8.27 14.01 16.34
C ALA A 13 8.93 14.08 14.95
N VAL A 14 10.24 13.85 14.86
CA VAL A 14 11.00 13.81 13.61
C VAL A 14 10.46 12.72 12.68
N HIS A 15 10.27 11.50 13.21
CA HIS A 15 9.78 10.38 12.41
C HIS A 15 8.36 10.59 11.92
N VAL A 16 7.46 11.14 12.74
CA VAL A 16 6.09 11.47 12.32
C VAL A 16 6.10 12.50 11.21
N VAL A 17 6.88 13.59 11.33
CA VAL A 17 6.97 14.59 10.26
C VAL A 17 7.57 14.01 8.99
N PHE A 18 8.64 13.24 9.09
CA PHE A 18 9.29 12.66 7.91
C PHE A 18 8.47 11.52 7.28
N LEU A 19 7.66 10.81 8.05
CA LEU A 19 6.71 9.83 7.52
C LEU A 19 5.76 10.47 6.49
N PHE A 20 5.26 11.67 6.79
CA PHE A 20 4.38 12.41 5.88
C PHE A 20 5.11 13.15 4.77
N SER A 21 6.43 13.35 4.87
CA SER A 21 7.21 14.11 3.88
C SER A 21 7.11 13.54 2.46
N ILE A 22 6.94 12.23 2.32
CA ILE A 22 6.83 11.59 1.02
C ILE A 22 5.58 12.05 0.25
N PHE A 23 4.47 12.31 0.95
CA PHE A 23 3.24 12.77 0.31
C PHE A 23 3.41 14.20 -0.22
N ASP A 24 4.10 15.07 0.49
CA ASP A 24 4.37 16.43 0.04
C ASP A 24 5.45 16.52 -1.05
N ILE A 25 6.39 15.56 -1.08
CA ILE A 25 7.55 15.59 -1.99
C ILE A 25 7.27 14.80 -3.27
N TYR A 26 6.67 13.61 -3.15
CA TYR A 26 6.51 12.68 -4.26
C TYR A 26 5.09 12.61 -4.80
N PHE A 27 4.06 12.87 -3.97
CA PHE A 27 2.65 12.64 -4.28
C PHE A 27 1.80 13.91 -4.09
N LYS A 28 2.16 14.98 -4.82
CA LYS A 28 1.38 16.22 -4.83
C LYS A 28 0.08 16.02 -5.61
N SER A 29 -1.04 16.59 -5.13
CA SER A 29 -2.31 16.57 -5.85
C SER A 29 -2.16 17.18 -7.25
N PRO A 30 -2.66 16.50 -8.30
CA PRO A 30 -2.63 17.03 -9.66
C PRO A 30 -3.68 18.11 -9.91
N ILE A 31 -4.59 18.36 -8.97
CA ILE A 31 -5.73 19.27 -9.13
C ILE A 31 -5.27 20.73 -9.06
N ILE A 32 -5.63 21.50 -10.08
CA ILE A 32 -5.39 22.93 -10.19
C ILE A 32 -6.74 23.63 -10.20
N HIS A 33 -6.95 24.57 -9.28
CA HIS A 33 -8.18 25.33 -9.16
C HIS A 33 -8.17 26.60 -10.02
N GLY A 34 -9.36 27.11 -10.37
CA GLY A 34 -9.51 28.39 -11.07
C GLY A 34 -9.20 28.37 -12.56
N LEU A 35 -9.12 27.20 -13.18
CA LEU A 35 -8.87 27.07 -14.61
C LEU A 35 -10.11 27.40 -15.44
N PRO A 36 -9.93 28.02 -16.66
CA PRO A 36 -11.04 28.22 -17.60
C PRO A 36 -11.49 26.89 -18.22
N ALA A 37 -12.78 26.78 -18.49
CA ALA A 37 -13.36 25.64 -19.19
C ALA A 37 -13.33 25.89 -20.73
N TYR A 38 -12.99 24.82 -21.47
CA TYR A 38 -12.93 24.88 -22.94
C TYR A 38 -13.89 23.83 -23.56
N GLU A 39 -14.77 24.28 -24.44
CA GLU A 39 -15.61 23.38 -25.23
C GLU A 39 -15.33 23.55 -26.74
N VAL A 40 -15.67 22.53 -27.51
CA VAL A 40 -15.48 22.55 -28.96
C VAL A 40 -16.53 23.50 -29.59
N PRO A 41 -16.11 24.54 -30.32
CA PRO A 41 -17.03 25.52 -30.89
C PRO A 41 -17.73 25.03 -32.20
N LEU A 42 -18.10 23.78 -32.24
CA LEU A 42 -18.74 23.10 -33.37
C LEU A 42 -19.89 22.23 -32.84
N PRO A 43 -20.92 21.94 -33.69
CA PRO A 43 -22.05 21.13 -33.28
C PRO A 43 -21.65 19.76 -32.72
N ALA A 44 -22.24 19.39 -31.59
CA ALA A 44 -21.97 18.13 -30.91
C ALA A 44 -22.34 16.93 -31.81
N PRO A 45 -21.50 15.89 -31.87
CA PRO A 45 -21.81 14.67 -32.60
C PRO A 45 -22.98 13.88 -32.03
N ALA A 46 -23.16 13.88 -30.70
CA ALA A 46 -24.18 13.14 -29.99
C ALA A 46 -24.98 14.06 -29.04
N SER A 47 -26.25 13.75 -28.83
CA SER A 47 -27.08 14.39 -27.79
C SER A 47 -27.04 13.64 -26.48
N ARG A 48 -26.71 12.34 -26.51
CA ARG A 48 -26.74 11.42 -25.38
C ARG A 48 -25.52 10.47 -25.40
N LEU A 49 -25.05 10.11 -24.24
CA LEU A 49 -23.99 9.12 -24.04
C LEU A 49 -24.46 8.03 -23.08
N VAL A 50 -24.28 6.80 -23.46
CA VAL A 50 -24.40 5.65 -22.54
C VAL A 50 -23.01 5.14 -22.24
N LEU A 51 -22.57 5.31 -20.99
CA LEU A 51 -21.31 4.80 -20.48
C LEU A 51 -21.60 3.53 -19.67
N ILE A 52 -21.08 2.42 -20.12
CA ILE A 52 -21.21 1.12 -19.44
C ILE A 52 -19.82 0.70 -18.98
N VAL A 53 -19.63 0.58 -17.67
CA VAL A 53 -18.36 0.16 -17.06
C VAL A 53 -18.59 -1.17 -16.35
N ALA A 54 -17.98 -2.23 -16.88
CA ALA A 54 -17.99 -3.54 -16.29
C ALA A 54 -16.73 -3.70 -15.42
N ASP A 55 -16.90 -3.53 -14.11
CA ASP A 55 -15.84 -3.53 -13.13
C ASP A 55 -15.06 -4.86 -13.14
N GLY A 56 -13.73 -4.81 -13.08
CA GLY A 56 -12.88 -5.98 -13.05
C GLY A 56 -12.79 -6.78 -14.36
N LEU A 57 -13.33 -6.28 -15.48
CA LEU A 57 -13.40 -7.01 -16.74
C LEU A 57 -12.10 -6.94 -17.55
N ARG A 58 -11.51 -8.09 -17.80
CA ARG A 58 -10.28 -8.28 -18.60
C ARG A 58 -10.57 -8.22 -20.11
N ALA A 59 -9.67 -7.59 -20.87
CA ALA A 59 -9.77 -7.52 -22.32
C ALA A 59 -9.68 -8.91 -22.98
N ASP A 60 -8.75 -9.77 -22.54
CA ASP A 60 -8.59 -11.11 -23.10
C ASP A 60 -9.85 -11.97 -22.94
N LYS A 61 -10.54 -11.90 -21.78
CA LYS A 61 -11.74 -12.70 -21.53
C LYS A 61 -12.94 -12.31 -22.39
N VAL A 62 -12.99 -11.07 -22.87
CA VAL A 62 -14.03 -10.60 -23.82
C VAL A 62 -13.67 -10.92 -25.26
N PHE A 63 -12.40 -10.73 -25.64
CA PHE A 63 -12.00 -10.80 -27.04
C PHE A 63 -11.59 -12.20 -27.49
N GLU A 64 -11.09 -13.08 -26.60
CA GLU A 64 -10.73 -14.45 -26.90
C GLU A 64 -11.91 -15.30 -27.39
N LEU A 65 -11.61 -16.20 -28.33
CA LEU A 65 -12.55 -17.23 -28.74
C LEU A 65 -12.44 -18.45 -27.83
N GLN A 66 -13.57 -19.07 -27.55
CA GLN A 66 -13.61 -20.36 -26.89
C GLN A 66 -13.00 -21.47 -27.80
N LYS A 67 -12.67 -22.60 -27.22
CA LYS A 67 -12.09 -23.75 -27.95
C LYS A 67 -12.95 -24.24 -29.12
N ASN A 68 -14.26 -23.99 -29.06
CA ASN A 68 -15.21 -24.32 -30.14
C ASN A 68 -15.32 -23.22 -31.21
N GLY A 69 -14.54 -22.15 -31.14
CA GLY A 69 -14.55 -21.01 -32.06
C GLY A 69 -15.67 -19.99 -31.82
N THR A 70 -16.49 -20.17 -30.77
CA THR A 70 -17.54 -19.20 -30.41
C THR A 70 -16.97 -18.11 -29.47
N THR A 71 -17.67 -16.98 -29.36
CA THR A 71 -17.36 -15.89 -28.42
C THR A 71 -18.35 -15.87 -27.25
N ARG A 72 -17.87 -15.41 -26.06
CA ARG A 72 -18.73 -15.21 -24.91
C ARG A 72 -19.60 -13.95 -25.06
N ALA A 73 -19.14 -12.98 -25.84
CA ALA A 73 -19.79 -11.68 -26.08
C ALA A 73 -20.15 -11.50 -27.57
N PRO A 74 -21.13 -12.23 -28.11
CA PRO A 74 -21.47 -12.20 -29.53
C PRO A 74 -21.99 -10.84 -30.01
N TYR A 75 -22.72 -10.12 -29.20
CA TYR A 75 -23.24 -8.80 -29.57
C TYR A 75 -22.11 -7.77 -29.64
N LEU A 76 -21.28 -7.67 -28.61
CA LEU A 76 -20.14 -6.77 -28.59
C LEU A 76 -19.15 -7.09 -29.73
N ARG A 77 -18.96 -8.37 -30.05
CA ARG A 77 -18.13 -8.77 -31.20
C ARG A 77 -18.74 -8.31 -32.52
N SER A 78 -20.05 -8.38 -32.69
CA SER A 78 -20.72 -7.86 -33.89
C SER A 78 -20.55 -6.34 -34.02
N ILE A 79 -20.55 -5.60 -32.91
CA ILE A 79 -20.23 -4.16 -32.91
C ILE A 79 -18.81 -3.90 -33.44
N ILE A 80 -17.82 -4.67 -32.98
CA ILE A 80 -16.43 -4.56 -33.44
C ILE A 80 -16.31 -4.81 -34.93
N THR A 81 -17.00 -5.82 -35.45
CA THR A 81 -16.86 -6.27 -36.85
C THR A 81 -17.70 -5.43 -37.83
N GLU A 82 -18.77 -4.78 -37.40
CA GLU A 82 -19.75 -4.16 -38.28
C GLU A 82 -19.94 -2.65 -38.07
N LYS A 83 -19.96 -2.17 -36.85
CA LYS A 83 -20.56 -0.85 -36.53
C LYS A 83 -19.69 0.11 -35.73
N GLY A 84 -18.67 -0.37 -35.00
CA GLY A 84 -17.97 0.41 -34.00
C GLY A 84 -16.46 0.50 -34.17
N SER A 85 -15.84 1.19 -33.26
CA SER A 85 -14.38 1.24 -33.07
C SER A 85 -14.02 0.51 -31.78
N TRP A 86 -12.86 -0.13 -31.75
CA TRP A 86 -12.43 -0.92 -30.62
C TRP A 86 -10.94 -0.80 -30.35
N GLY A 87 -10.53 -1.19 -29.14
CA GLY A 87 -9.15 -1.23 -28.71
C GLY A 87 -9.01 -1.69 -27.27
N ILE A 88 -7.84 -1.51 -26.73
CA ILE A 88 -7.56 -1.66 -25.31
C ILE A 88 -7.54 -0.27 -24.67
N SER A 89 -8.23 -0.13 -23.54
CA SER A 89 -8.09 1.01 -22.64
C SER A 89 -7.04 0.63 -21.58
N HIS A 90 -5.87 1.28 -21.63
CA HIS A 90 -4.80 1.03 -20.68
C HIS A 90 -5.06 1.77 -19.39
N THR A 91 -5.42 0.99 -18.38
CA THR A 91 -5.60 1.49 -17.04
C THR A 91 -4.25 1.79 -16.39
N ARG A 92 -4.21 2.86 -15.65
CA ARG A 92 -3.04 3.21 -14.84
C ARG A 92 -3.24 2.73 -13.41
N VAL A 93 -2.17 2.37 -12.81
CA VAL A 93 -2.14 1.85 -11.45
C VAL A 93 -2.35 2.97 -10.41
N PRO A 94 -3.11 2.73 -9.33
CA PRO A 94 -3.65 1.46 -8.88
C PRO A 94 -4.79 0.96 -9.76
N THR A 95 -4.76 -0.32 -10.10
CA THR A 95 -5.86 -1.00 -10.79
C THR A 95 -6.99 -1.27 -9.77
N GLU A 96 -7.63 -0.20 -9.36
CA GLU A 96 -8.70 -0.15 -8.36
C GLU A 96 -9.89 0.62 -8.92
N SER A 97 -11.10 0.30 -8.44
CA SER A 97 -12.33 0.85 -8.99
C SER A 97 -12.37 2.38 -8.89
N ARG A 98 -12.01 2.98 -7.76
CA ARG A 98 -12.04 4.43 -7.60
C ARG A 98 -11.11 5.19 -8.56
N PRO A 99 -9.77 4.97 -8.58
CA PRO A 99 -8.88 5.69 -9.50
C PRO A 99 -9.18 5.38 -10.96
N GLY A 100 -9.64 4.17 -11.28
CA GLY A 100 -10.09 3.81 -12.63
C GLY A 100 -11.27 4.67 -13.09
N HIS A 101 -12.33 4.78 -12.29
CA HIS A 101 -13.49 5.61 -12.61
C HIS A 101 -13.15 7.11 -12.65
N VAL A 102 -12.25 7.61 -11.78
CA VAL A 102 -11.78 9.01 -11.85
C VAL A 102 -11.03 9.26 -13.16
N ALA A 103 -10.17 8.33 -13.58
CA ALA A 103 -9.47 8.44 -14.86
C ALA A 103 -10.45 8.43 -16.04
N LEU A 104 -11.45 7.53 -16.03
CA LEU A 104 -12.48 7.44 -17.08
C LEU A 104 -13.31 8.72 -17.19
N ILE A 105 -13.82 9.24 -16.08
CA ILE A 105 -14.89 10.26 -16.06
C ILE A 105 -14.33 11.67 -15.89
N ALA A 106 -13.20 11.84 -15.20
CA ALA A 106 -12.57 13.15 -15.00
C ALA A 106 -11.28 13.35 -15.82
N GLY A 107 -10.70 12.28 -16.37
CA GLY A 107 -9.54 12.34 -17.26
C GLY A 107 -8.21 12.60 -16.57
N PHE A 108 -8.08 12.43 -15.28
CA PHE A 108 -6.82 12.54 -14.55
C PHE A 108 -6.60 11.34 -13.62
N TYR A 109 -5.38 11.15 -13.22
CA TYR A 109 -5.02 10.07 -12.30
C TYR A 109 -4.89 10.62 -10.89
N GLU A 110 -5.68 10.08 -9.95
CA GLU A 110 -5.60 10.46 -8.56
C GLU A 110 -4.19 10.18 -8.00
N ASP A 111 -3.75 11.02 -7.08
CA ASP A 111 -2.54 10.76 -6.30
C ASP A 111 -2.83 9.77 -5.15
N VAL A 112 -1.75 9.13 -4.66
CA VAL A 112 -1.84 8.15 -3.58
C VAL A 112 -2.35 8.77 -2.28
N SER A 113 -2.21 10.08 -2.09
CA SER A 113 -2.68 10.77 -0.89
C SER A 113 -4.21 10.77 -0.77
N ALA A 114 -4.93 10.55 -1.88
CA ALA A 114 -6.37 10.38 -1.87
C ALA A 114 -6.82 9.19 -1.00
N VAL A 115 -6.02 8.11 -0.96
CA VAL A 115 -6.27 6.94 -0.11
C VAL A 115 -6.21 7.30 1.39
N THR A 116 -5.31 8.21 1.78
CA THR A 116 -5.15 8.60 3.19
C THR A 116 -6.24 9.54 3.70
N LYS A 117 -6.96 10.20 2.79
CA LYS A 117 -8.02 11.16 3.12
C LYS A 117 -9.40 10.54 3.34
N GLY A 118 -9.50 9.23 3.36
CA GLY A 118 -10.72 8.48 3.61
C GLY A 118 -11.45 8.05 2.34
N TRP A 119 -11.55 6.75 2.15
CA TRP A 119 -12.13 6.10 0.96
C TRP A 119 -13.62 6.42 0.74
N LYS A 120 -14.38 6.64 1.81
CA LYS A 120 -15.83 6.89 1.74
C LYS A 120 -16.22 8.39 1.70
N ASP A 121 -15.43 9.29 2.26
CA ASP A 121 -15.85 10.65 2.60
C ASP A 121 -15.00 11.77 2.03
N ASN A 122 -14.09 11.48 1.12
CA ASN A 122 -13.31 12.53 0.49
C ASN A 122 -14.05 13.05 -0.76
N PRO A 123 -14.86 14.10 -0.65
CA PRO A 123 -15.31 14.83 -1.80
C PRO A 123 -14.11 15.61 -2.31
N VAL A 124 -13.31 15.00 -3.15
CA VAL A 124 -12.44 15.80 -3.99
C VAL A 124 -13.37 16.52 -4.93
N GLU A 125 -13.54 17.82 -4.73
CA GLU A 125 -14.21 18.69 -5.70
C GLU A 125 -13.33 18.71 -6.95
N PHE A 126 -13.57 17.78 -7.85
CA PHE A 126 -12.91 17.74 -9.15
C PHE A 126 -13.93 17.87 -10.25
N ASP A 127 -13.50 18.47 -11.34
CA ASP A 127 -14.31 18.60 -12.53
C ASP A 127 -14.38 17.28 -13.31
N SER A 128 -15.54 16.95 -13.84
CA SER A 128 -15.79 15.68 -14.53
C SER A 128 -16.79 15.83 -15.67
N VAL A 129 -16.88 14.82 -16.53
CA VAL A 129 -17.90 14.74 -17.58
C VAL A 129 -19.31 14.82 -16.98
N PHE A 130 -19.52 14.25 -15.78
CA PHE A 130 -20.85 14.24 -15.15
C PHE A 130 -21.30 15.63 -14.69
N ASN A 131 -20.45 16.37 -14.00
CA ASN A 131 -20.84 17.70 -13.53
C ASN A 131 -20.86 18.76 -14.65
N ARG A 132 -20.30 18.47 -15.84
CA ARG A 132 -20.40 19.29 -17.05
C ARG A 132 -21.60 18.95 -17.93
N SER A 133 -22.19 17.77 -17.72
CA SER A 133 -23.40 17.35 -18.46
C SER A 133 -24.67 18.04 -17.94
N ARG A 134 -25.71 18.06 -18.75
CA ARG A 134 -26.98 18.67 -18.37
C ARG A 134 -27.71 17.83 -17.32
N TYR A 135 -27.86 16.53 -17.62
CA TYR A 135 -28.40 15.54 -16.69
C TYR A 135 -27.64 14.23 -16.80
N VAL A 136 -27.42 13.60 -15.65
CA VAL A 136 -26.78 12.30 -15.53
C VAL A 136 -27.64 11.39 -14.69
N TRP A 137 -27.89 10.19 -15.15
CA TRP A 137 -28.49 9.12 -14.37
C TRP A 137 -27.47 8.01 -14.22
N ALA A 138 -27.23 7.58 -12.98
CA ALA A 138 -26.20 6.63 -12.63
C ALA A 138 -26.76 5.49 -11.78
N TRP A 139 -26.50 4.25 -12.18
CA TRP A 139 -26.91 3.04 -11.48
C TRP A 139 -25.69 2.19 -11.14
N GLY A 140 -25.68 1.61 -9.94
CA GLY A 140 -24.62 0.67 -9.52
C GLY A 140 -24.26 0.74 -8.06
N ALA A 141 -23.02 0.37 -7.73
CA ALA A 141 -22.49 0.36 -6.38
C ALA A 141 -22.45 1.77 -5.77
N ALA A 142 -22.83 1.87 -4.48
CA ALA A 142 -22.98 3.13 -3.79
C ALA A 142 -21.68 3.92 -3.69
N ASP A 143 -20.56 3.26 -3.44
CA ASP A 143 -19.23 3.85 -3.31
C ASP A 143 -18.73 4.51 -4.60
N MET A 144 -19.01 3.92 -5.77
CA MET A 144 -18.61 4.46 -7.06
C MET A 144 -19.56 5.54 -7.54
N VAL A 145 -20.87 5.32 -7.47
CA VAL A 145 -21.84 6.27 -7.97
C VAL A 145 -21.85 7.57 -7.15
N HIS A 146 -21.79 7.45 -5.82
CA HIS A 146 -21.79 8.63 -4.94
C HIS A 146 -20.50 9.48 -5.04
N LEU A 147 -19.40 8.93 -5.53
CA LEU A 147 -18.17 9.68 -5.80
C LEU A 147 -18.42 10.90 -6.71
N PHE A 148 -19.33 10.78 -7.68
CA PHE A 148 -19.61 11.80 -8.68
C PHE A 148 -20.89 12.61 -8.39
N THR A 149 -21.66 12.27 -7.35
CA THR A 149 -22.91 12.97 -7.00
C THR A 149 -22.71 14.04 -5.94
N LYS A 150 -21.60 14.00 -5.19
CA LYS A 150 -21.28 14.96 -4.13
C LYS A 150 -21.12 16.38 -4.71
N GLY A 151 -21.76 17.36 -4.07
CA GLY A 151 -21.74 18.76 -4.51
C GLY A 151 -22.87 19.18 -5.45
N ASP A 152 -23.54 18.27 -6.13
CA ASP A 152 -24.65 18.59 -7.02
C ASP A 152 -26.02 18.65 -6.33
N HIS A 153 -26.14 18.14 -5.10
CA HIS A 153 -27.36 18.08 -4.30
C HIS A 153 -28.58 17.50 -5.08
N GLY A 154 -28.34 16.55 -6.00
CA GLY A 154 -29.38 15.89 -6.79
C GLY A 154 -30.08 16.79 -7.83
N LYS A 155 -29.45 17.88 -8.23
CA LYS A 155 -30.01 18.79 -9.24
C LYS A 155 -29.80 18.31 -10.67
N ARG A 156 -28.67 17.69 -10.95
CA ARG A 156 -28.25 17.23 -12.28
C ARG A 156 -27.84 15.77 -12.33
N VAL A 157 -27.27 15.25 -11.24
CA VAL A 157 -26.81 13.87 -11.15
C VAL A 157 -27.73 13.07 -10.25
N PHE A 158 -28.43 12.10 -10.81
CA PHE A 158 -29.41 11.24 -10.14
C PHE A 158 -28.81 9.85 -9.94
N ALA A 159 -28.59 9.48 -8.68
CA ALA A 159 -28.02 8.19 -8.29
C ALA A 159 -29.12 7.20 -7.91
N CYS A 160 -29.00 5.98 -8.39
CA CYS A 160 -29.79 4.83 -7.96
C CYS A 160 -28.82 3.69 -7.60
N THR A 161 -28.66 3.42 -6.32
CA THR A 161 -27.63 2.50 -5.84
C THR A 161 -28.24 1.39 -5.00
N TYR A 162 -27.59 0.23 -4.95
CA TYR A 162 -27.80 -0.82 -3.95
C TYR A 162 -26.81 -0.62 -2.79
N ASP A 163 -27.15 -1.17 -1.62
CA ASP A 163 -26.28 -1.08 -0.43
C ASP A 163 -25.04 -1.99 -0.57
N ASN A 164 -23.93 -1.57 0.03
CA ASN A 164 -22.69 -2.35 0.04
C ASN A 164 -22.83 -3.69 0.77
N ASP A 165 -23.81 -3.84 1.64
CA ASP A 165 -24.10 -5.11 2.33
C ASP A 165 -24.70 -6.18 1.40
N GLU A 166 -25.09 -5.80 0.17
CA GLU A 166 -25.51 -6.73 -0.88
C GLU A 166 -24.32 -7.34 -1.65
N VAL A 167 -23.10 -6.84 -1.45
CA VAL A 167 -21.88 -7.35 -2.10
C VAL A 167 -21.26 -8.43 -1.21
N ASP A 168 -21.52 -9.68 -1.53
CA ASP A 168 -20.96 -10.85 -0.83
C ASP A 168 -20.14 -11.71 -1.81
N PHE A 169 -18.84 -11.91 -1.51
CA PHE A 169 -17.94 -12.74 -2.32
C PHE A 169 -18.23 -14.25 -2.21
N ALA A 170 -19.02 -14.66 -1.22
CA ALA A 170 -19.51 -16.04 -1.06
C ALA A 170 -20.88 -16.24 -1.69
N ASP A 171 -21.44 -15.25 -2.40
CA ASP A 171 -22.72 -15.35 -3.05
C ASP A 171 -22.70 -16.38 -4.19
N GLU A 172 -23.77 -17.15 -4.32
CA GLU A 172 -23.91 -18.11 -5.41
C GLU A 172 -24.01 -17.45 -6.79
N ASP A 173 -24.55 -16.24 -6.85
CA ASP A 173 -24.81 -15.53 -8.11
C ASP A 173 -24.57 -14.01 -7.96
N ALA A 174 -23.32 -13.59 -8.04
CA ALA A 174 -22.97 -12.17 -8.03
C ALA A 174 -23.43 -11.43 -9.30
N SER A 175 -23.82 -12.12 -10.37
CA SER A 175 -24.40 -11.53 -11.59
C SER A 175 -25.76 -10.85 -11.34
N ARG A 176 -26.38 -11.14 -10.18
CA ARG A 176 -27.58 -10.41 -9.72
C ARG A 176 -27.37 -8.91 -9.58
N LEU A 177 -26.14 -8.45 -9.25
CA LEU A 177 -25.79 -7.05 -9.12
C LEU A 177 -25.93 -6.36 -10.50
N ASP A 178 -25.44 -6.99 -11.54
CA ASP A 178 -25.53 -6.48 -12.91
C ASP A 178 -26.98 -6.53 -13.42
N THR A 179 -27.68 -7.63 -13.14
CA THR A 179 -29.11 -7.78 -13.50
C THR A 179 -29.96 -6.71 -12.82
N TRP A 180 -29.64 -6.34 -11.58
CA TRP A 180 -30.30 -5.24 -10.87
C TRP A 180 -30.14 -3.90 -11.59
N VAL A 181 -28.91 -3.57 -12.03
CA VAL A 181 -28.64 -2.33 -12.78
C VAL A 181 -29.46 -2.27 -14.06
N PHE A 182 -29.47 -3.35 -14.85
CA PHE A 182 -30.22 -3.41 -16.10
C PHE A 182 -31.75 -3.32 -15.87
N ALA A 183 -32.29 -4.00 -14.88
CA ALA A 183 -33.71 -3.96 -14.52
C ALA A 183 -34.13 -2.57 -14.05
N LYS A 184 -33.29 -1.87 -13.25
CA LYS A 184 -33.56 -0.49 -12.83
C LYS A 184 -33.53 0.49 -14.00
N PHE A 185 -32.59 0.32 -14.93
CA PHE A 185 -32.53 1.10 -16.15
C PHE A 185 -33.77 0.90 -17.03
N GLU A 186 -34.25 -0.33 -17.24
CA GLU A 186 -35.47 -0.63 -17.98
C GLU A 186 -36.70 0.00 -17.31
N ALA A 187 -36.85 -0.16 -16.00
CA ALA A 187 -37.91 0.47 -15.22
C ALA A 187 -37.89 2.00 -15.29
N PHE A 188 -36.70 2.59 -15.31
CA PHE A 188 -36.52 4.04 -15.47
C PHE A 188 -37.05 4.53 -16.83
N LEU A 189 -36.68 3.90 -17.94
CA LEU A 189 -37.18 4.26 -19.26
C LEU A 189 -38.70 4.05 -19.37
N ALA A 190 -39.22 2.95 -18.81
CA ALA A 190 -40.66 2.71 -18.79
C ALA A 190 -41.39 3.80 -17.99
N SER A 191 -40.85 4.28 -16.88
CA SER A 191 -41.45 5.34 -16.07
C SER A 191 -41.53 6.69 -16.79
N ALA A 192 -40.67 6.94 -17.78
CA ALA A 192 -40.67 8.14 -18.57
C ALA A 192 -41.93 8.28 -19.44
N SER A 193 -42.65 7.20 -19.70
CA SER A 193 -43.95 7.22 -20.41
C SER A 193 -45.06 7.89 -19.58
N THR A 194 -45.01 7.77 -18.25
CA THR A 194 -46.02 8.29 -17.32
C THR A 194 -45.58 9.59 -16.64
N ASN A 195 -44.28 9.79 -16.45
CA ASN A 195 -43.72 10.98 -15.79
C ASN A 195 -43.35 12.07 -16.81
N LYS A 196 -44.20 13.10 -16.92
CA LYS A 196 -44.01 14.22 -17.86
C LYS A 196 -42.71 15.00 -17.62
N THR A 197 -42.29 15.17 -16.35
CA THR A 197 -41.05 15.88 -16.01
C THR A 197 -39.83 15.08 -16.47
N LEU A 198 -39.81 13.80 -16.19
CA LEU A 198 -38.74 12.92 -16.64
C LEU A 198 -38.67 12.86 -18.18
N LYS A 199 -39.83 12.75 -18.85
CA LYS A 199 -39.90 12.78 -20.31
C LYS A 199 -39.31 14.05 -20.89
N HIS A 200 -39.62 15.23 -20.31
CA HIS A 200 -39.04 16.49 -20.72
C HIS A 200 -37.53 16.55 -20.53
N MET A 201 -37.01 16.02 -19.41
CA MET A 201 -35.57 15.95 -19.15
C MET A 201 -34.86 15.05 -20.17
N LEU A 202 -35.43 13.89 -20.49
CA LEU A 202 -34.88 12.94 -21.46
C LEU A 202 -34.88 13.44 -22.90
N GLN A 203 -35.71 14.42 -23.24
CA GLN A 203 -35.73 15.07 -24.57
C GLN A 203 -34.63 16.13 -24.75
N GLN A 204 -33.87 16.47 -23.67
CA GLN A 204 -32.79 17.46 -23.76
C GLN A 204 -31.55 16.84 -24.43
N ASP A 205 -30.57 17.69 -24.69
CA ASP A 205 -29.22 17.30 -25.10
C ASP A 205 -28.23 17.22 -23.92
N LYS A 206 -27.03 16.74 -24.18
CA LYS A 206 -25.93 16.62 -23.20
C LYS A 206 -26.32 15.73 -22.02
N LEU A 207 -26.93 14.57 -22.31
CA LEU A 207 -27.38 13.59 -21.34
C LEU A 207 -26.36 12.47 -21.20
N VAL A 208 -26.19 11.93 -19.95
CA VAL A 208 -25.36 10.77 -19.68
C VAL A 208 -26.18 9.71 -18.92
N PHE A 209 -26.11 8.48 -19.39
CA PHE A 209 -26.57 7.28 -18.69
C PHE A 209 -25.34 6.48 -18.29
N PHE A 210 -25.11 6.31 -16.99
CA PHE A 210 -23.97 5.59 -16.46
C PHE A 210 -24.42 4.29 -15.79
N LEU A 211 -24.01 3.16 -16.35
CA LEU A 211 -24.28 1.83 -15.82
C LEU A 211 -22.97 1.23 -15.29
N HIS A 212 -22.89 1.11 -13.98
CA HIS A 212 -21.75 0.51 -13.27
C HIS A 212 -22.11 -0.92 -12.89
N LEU A 213 -21.41 -1.91 -13.48
CA LEU A 213 -21.65 -3.34 -13.37
C LEU A 213 -20.54 -3.97 -12.52
N LEU A 214 -20.85 -4.29 -11.26
CA LEU A 214 -19.88 -4.81 -10.29
C LEU A 214 -19.81 -6.34 -10.23
N GLY A 215 -20.77 -7.04 -10.88
CA GLY A 215 -20.88 -8.49 -10.76
C GLY A 215 -19.65 -9.25 -11.22
N LEU A 216 -18.96 -8.78 -12.25
CA LEU A 216 -17.74 -9.41 -12.77
C LEU A 216 -16.58 -9.32 -11.78
N ASP A 217 -16.38 -8.16 -11.14
CA ASP A 217 -15.37 -8.00 -10.10
C ASP A 217 -15.64 -8.92 -8.90
N THR A 218 -16.89 -8.95 -8.44
CA THR A 218 -17.31 -9.81 -7.33
C THR A 218 -17.11 -11.30 -7.66
N ASN A 219 -17.51 -11.75 -8.86
CA ASN A 219 -17.29 -13.12 -9.32
C ASN A 219 -15.79 -13.44 -9.49
N GLY A 220 -15.01 -12.49 -9.98
CA GLY A 220 -13.55 -12.63 -10.11
C GLY A 220 -12.86 -12.81 -8.77
N HIS A 221 -13.25 -12.08 -7.75
CA HIS A 221 -12.77 -12.24 -6.38
C HIS A 221 -13.20 -13.54 -5.72
N GLY A 222 -14.46 -13.94 -5.93
CA GLY A 222 -15.02 -15.14 -5.32
C GLY A 222 -14.57 -16.44 -5.99
N TYR A 223 -14.52 -16.47 -7.33
CA TYR A 223 -14.37 -17.70 -8.12
C TYR A 223 -13.21 -17.69 -9.12
N ASN A 224 -12.45 -16.60 -9.22
CA ASN A 224 -11.39 -16.31 -10.20
C ASN A 224 -11.91 -16.02 -11.63
N PRO A 225 -11.12 -15.29 -12.45
CA PRO A 225 -11.52 -14.92 -13.83
C PRO A 225 -11.60 -16.08 -14.83
N ASP A 226 -11.14 -17.29 -14.44
CA ASP A 226 -11.23 -18.50 -15.26
C ASP A 226 -12.43 -19.39 -14.87
N SER A 227 -13.28 -18.93 -13.95
CA SER A 227 -14.47 -19.66 -13.51
C SER A 227 -15.62 -19.58 -14.51
N MET A 228 -16.57 -20.51 -14.39
CA MET A 228 -17.80 -20.48 -15.19
C MET A 228 -18.66 -19.29 -14.79
N GLU A 229 -18.72 -18.95 -13.51
CA GLU A 229 -19.45 -17.81 -12.96
C GLU A 229 -19.04 -16.50 -13.61
N TYR A 230 -17.73 -16.27 -13.75
CA TYR A 230 -17.20 -15.08 -14.44
C TYR A 230 -17.54 -15.09 -15.94
N TYR A 231 -17.41 -16.24 -16.60
CA TYR A 231 -17.69 -16.38 -18.03
C TYR A 231 -19.19 -16.24 -18.36
N GLU A 232 -20.06 -16.82 -17.54
CA GLU A 232 -21.51 -16.70 -17.71
C GLU A 232 -21.97 -15.24 -17.46
N ASN A 233 -21.32 -14.54 -16.52
CA ASN A 233 -21.60 -13.14 -16.30
C ASN A 233 -21.20 -12.26 -17.49
N ILE A 234 -20.06 -12.51 -18.17
CA ILE A 234 -19.72 -11.83 -19.43
C ILE A 234 -20.85 -12.01 -20.47
N ALA A 235 -21.34 -13.23 -20.60
CA ALA A 235 -22.44 -13.51 -21.55
C ALA A 235 -23.75 -12.85 -21.14
N LEU A 236 -24.02 -12.73 -19.84
CA LEU A 236 -25.18 -12.01 -19.30
C LEU A 236 -25.08 -10.51 -19.62
N VAL A 237 -23.94 -9.91 -19.36
CA VAL A 237 -23.67 -8.49 -19.64
C VAL A 237 -23.84 -8.20 -21.14
N ASP A 238 -23.27 -9.02 -22.01
CA ASP A 238 -23.41 -8.86 -23.47
C ASP A 238 -24.87 -8.88 -23.94
N ARG A 239 -25.68 -9.84 -23.45
CA ARG A 239 -27.11 -9.92 -23.76
C ARG A 239 -27.90 -8.68 -23.29
N ASN A 240 -27.59 -8.23 -22.06
CA ASN A 240 -28.29 -7.08 -21.49
C ASN A 240 -27.88 -5.76 -22.15
N ILE A 241 -26.61 -5.59 -22.57
CA ILE A 241 -26.19 -4.45 -23.39
C ILE A 241 -27.00 -4.37 -24.69
N LYS A 242 -27.17 -5.51 -25.38
CA LYS A 242 -28.03 -5.57 -26.55
C LYS A 242 -29.45 -5.09 -26.23
N ARG A 243 -30.01 -5.51 -25.09
CA ARG A 243 -31.37 -5.06 -24.66
C ARG A 243 -31.42 -3.57 -24.35
N VAL A 244 -30.38 -3.04 -23.63
CA VAL A 244 -30.30 -1.59 -23.36
C VAL A 244 -30.30 -0.76 -24.65
N VAL A 245 -29.50 -1.18 -25.64
CA VAL A 245 -29.45 -0.49 -26.93
C VAL A 245 -30.83 -0.52 -27.60
N GLN A 246 -31.49 -1.68 -27.63
CA GLN A 246 -32.85 -1.80 -28.21
C GLN A 246 -33.85 -0.88 -27.48
N LEU A 247 -33.85 -0.84 -26.16
CA LEU A 247 -34.75 0.03 -25.36
C LEU A 247 -34.53 1.51 -25.66
N ILE A 248 -33.28 1.94 -25.83
CA ILE A 248 -32.94 3.31 -26.15
C ILE A 248 -33.39 3.64 -27.58
N ASP A 249 -33.10 2.75 -28.52
CA ASP A 249 -33.51 2.95 -29.94
C ASP A 249 -35.04 2.99 -30.05
N GLU A 250 -35.76 2.13 -29.37
CA GLU A 250 -37.23 2.15 -29.29
C GLU A 250 -37.75 3.48 -28.69
N TYR A 251 -37.18 3.91 -27.54
CA TYR A 251 -37.63 5.12 -26.84
C TYR A 251 -37.38 6.39 -27.65
N TYR A 252 -36.23 6.51 -28.32
CA TYR A 252 -35.87 7.69 -29.14
C TYR A 252 -36.15 7.50 -30.61
N GLN A 253 -36.88 6.44 -31.02
CA GLN A 253 -37.29 6.19 -32.39
C GLN A 253 -36.13 6.19 -33.42
N GLU A 254 -35.05 5.53 -33.03
CA GLU A 254 -33.82 5.38 -33.85
C GLU A 254 -33.25 6.71 -34.37
N ASP A 255 -33.31 7.78 -33.58
CA ASP A 255 -32.89 9.14 -33.98
C ASP A 255 -31.38 9.27 -34.30
N GLY A 256 -30.60 8.25 -34.08
CA GLY A 256 -29.17 8.20 -34.38
C GLY A 256 -28.29 9.18 -33.57
N LYS A 257 -28.77 9.70 -32.43
CA LYS A 257 -28.08 10.71 -31.59
C LYS A 257 -27.50 10.17 -30.30
N THR A 258 -27.47 8.87 -30.12
CA THR A 258 -26.91 8.23 -28.94
C THR A 258 -25.54 7.65 -29.24
N ALA A 259 -24.54 8.03 -28.47
CA ALA A 259 -23.22 7.40 -28.46
C ALA A 259 -23.13 6.38 -27.32
N TYR A 260 -22.46 5.28 -27.55
CA TYR A 260 -22.25 4.21 -26.58
C TYR A 260 -20.75 3.97 -26.36
N ILE A 261 -20.32 3.78 -25.10
CA ILE A 261 -18.97 3.39 -24.72
C ILE A 261 -19.09 2.25 -23.71
N PHE A 262 -18.52 1.11 -24.04
CA PHE A 262 -18.36 -0.04 -23.15
C PHE A 262 -16.89 -0.18 -22.83
N THR A 263 -16.55 -0.25 -21.54
CA THR A 263 -15.18 -0.41 -21.05
C THR A 263 -15.17 -1.03 -19.65
N SER A 264 -13.99 -1.20 -19.10
CA SER A 264 -13.79 -1.53 -17.68
C SER A 264 -12.86 -0.50 -17.05
N ASP A 265 -12.94 -0.36 -15.76
CA ASP A 265 -12.08 0.49 -14.95
C ASP A 265 -10.70 -0.18 -14.68
N HIS A 266 -10.67 -1.49 -14.46
CA HIS A 266 -9.48 -2.34 -14.40
C HIS A 266 -9.82 -3.78 -14.81
N GLY A 267 -8.80 -4.60 -14.99
CA GLY A 267 -8.92 -6.04 -15.12
C GLY A 267 -8.56 -6.74 -13.80
N MET A 268 -8.19 -8.01 -13.88
CA MET A 268 -7.96 -8.86 -12.72
C MET A 268 -6.88 -9.92 -12.99
N THR A 269 -6.11 -10.29 -11.97
CA THR A 269 -5.14 -11.39 -12.05
C THR A 269 -5.83 -12.75 -12.14
N ASP A 270 -5.13 -13.80 -12.59
CA ASP A 270 -5.70 -15.16 -12.69
C ASP A 270 -6.16 -15.74 -11.34
N TRP A 271 -5.70 -15.21 -10.23
CA TRP A 271 -6.12 -15.61 -8.87
C TRP A 271 -7.15 -14.68 -8.23
N GLY A 272 -7.83 -13.87 -9.04
CA GLY A 272 -8.97 -13.06 -8.60
C GLY A 272 -8.61 -11.85 -7.75
N ASN A 273 -7.46 -11.20 -7.99
CA ASN A 273 -7.06 -9.96 -7.31
C ASN A 273 -6.65 -8.89 -8.32
N HIS A 274 -6.68 -7.63 -7.90
CA HIS A 274 -6.22 -6.49 -8.69
C HIS A 274 -5.39 -5.52 -7.84
N GLY A 275 -4.95 -4.40 -8.39
CA GLY A 275 -4.15 -3.38 -7.70
C GLY A 275 -2.66 -3.39 -8.03
N ALA A 276 -2.13 -4.48 -8.60
CA ALA A 276 -0.69 -4.70 -8.79
C ALA A 276 -0.13 -4.24 -10.15
N GLY A 277 -0.98 -4.03 -11.17
CA GLY A 277 -0.57 -3.53 -12.48
C GLY A 277 0.00 -4.57 -13.43
N ASN A 278 -0.38 -5.84 -13.30
CA ASN A 278 -0.14 -6.85 -14.31
C ASN A 278 -0.88 -6.49 -15.62
N PRO A 279 -0.43 -6.94 -16.79
CA PRO A 279 -1.17 -6.71 -18.04
C PRO A 279 -2.63 -7.13 -17.96
N SER A 280 -2.93 -8.28 -17.33
CA SER A 280 -4.31 -8.76 -17.09
C SER A 280 -5.17 -7.81 -16.24
N GLU A 281 -4.56 -6.92 -15.47
CA GLU A 281 -5.25 -5.89 -14.68
C GLU A 281 -5.32 -4.55 -15.41
N THR A 282 -4.30 -4.21 -16.22
CA THR A 282 -4.17 -2.90 -16.87
C THR A 282 -4.77 -2.85 -18.26
N GLU A 283 -5.00 -3.98 -18.91
CA GLU A 283 -5.57 -4.07 -20.25
C GLU A 283 -7.06 -4.37 -20.16
N THR A 284 -7.88 -3.31 -20.32
CA THR A 284 -9.33 -3.40 -20.28
C THR A 284 -9.94 -3.24 -21.67
N PRO A 285 -11.10 -3.85 -21.94
CA PRO A 285 -11.74 -3.71 -23.24
C PRO A 285 -12.26 -2.30 -23.45
N LEU A 286 -12.17 -1.79 -24.67
CA LEU A 286 -12.82 -0.58 -25.11
C LEU A 286 -13.57 -0.84 -26.41
N ILE A 287 -14.89 -0.64 -26.38
CA ILE A 287 -15.74 -0.73 -27.56
C ILE A 287 -16.64 0.49 -27.57
N ALA A 288 -16.61 1.24 -28.68
CA ALA A 288 -17.43 2.43 -28.84
C ALA A 288 -18.19 2.39 -30.15
N TRP A 289 -19.46 2.86 -30.15
CA TRP A 289 -20.32 2.89 -31.33
C TRP A 289 -21.41 3.96 -31.23
N GLY A 290 -22.12 4.17 -32.31
CA GLY A 290 -23.26 5.09 -32.36
C GLY A 290 -22.87 6.50 -32.84
N ALA A 291 -23.57 7.51 -32.33
CA ALA A 291 -23.45 8.89 -32.79
C ALA A 291 -22.03 9.45 -32.62
N GLY A 292 -21.46 9.92 -33.71
CA GLY A 292 -20.12 10.54 -33.69
C GLY A 292 -18.95 9.59 -33.61
N ILE A 293 -19.18 8.28 -33.46
CA ILE A 293 -18.13 7.26 -33.40
C ILE A 293 -17.84 6.69 -34.80
N GLY A 294 -16.56 6.44 -35.06
CA GLY A 294 -16.08 5.83 -36.29
C GLY A 294 -16.64 4.43 -36.51
N GLN A 295 -17.02 4.12 -37.73
CA GLN A 295 -17.39 2.75 -38.11
C GLN A 295 -16.16 1.87 -38.19
N THR A 296 -16.37 0.57 -38.14
CA THR A 296 -15.35 -0.46 -38.29
C THR A 296 -14.49 -0.21 -39.50
N ARG A 297 -13.17 -0.23 -39.29
CA ARG A 297 -12.19 -0.07 -40.39
C ARG A 297 -11.37 -1.34 -40.48
N LEU A 298 -11.03 -1.73 -41.72
CA LEU A 298 -10.12 -2.81 -41.96
C LEU A 298 -8.69 -2.39 -41.56
N SER A 299 -7.94 -3.34 -40.96
CA SER A 299 -6.56 -3.13 -40.60
C SER A 299 -5.70 -2.94 -41.85
N GLY A 300 -4.92 -1.85 -41.86
CA GLY A 300 -3.89 -1.64 -42.88
C GLY A 300 -2.56 -2.33 -42.46
N LYS A 301 -1.46 -1.87 -43.08
CA LYS A 301 -0.11 -2.37 -42.72
C LYS A 301 0.39 -1.92 -41.34
N ASP A 302 -0.32 -0.99 -40.70
CA ASP A 302 0.05 -0.38 -39.41
C ASP A 302 -0.72 -1.08 -38.26
N GLY A 303 -0.58 -2.39 -38.13
CA GLY A 303 -1.19 -3.17 -37.05
C GLY A 303 -0.31 -3.23 -35.78
N TYR A 304 -0.92 -3.55 -34.64
CA TYR A 304 -0.18 -3.88 -33.42
C TYR A 304 0.49 -5.25 -33.58
N TYR A 305 1.77 -5.35 -33.26
CA TYR A 305 2.57 -6.58 -33.34
C TYR A 305 2.76 -7.25 -31.97
N ASP A 306 1.79 -7.14 -31.11
CA ASP A 306 1.78 -7.75 -29.77
C ASP A 306 1.19 -9.18 -29.72
N GLY A 307 0.72 -9.68 -30.86
CA GLY A 307 0.10 -11.01 -31.00
C GLY A 307 -1.37 -11.08 -30.53
N TYR A 308 -1.91 -10.08 -29.83
CA TYR A 308 -3.27 -10.12 -29.28
C TYR A 308 -4.35 -10.12 -30.36
N SER A 309 -4.25 -9.22 -31.34
CA SER A 309 -5.24 -9.14 -32.40
C SER A 309 -5.35 -10.45 -33.20
N GLU A 310 -4.26 -11.16 -33.37
CA GLU A 310 -4.20 -12.48 -34.04
C GLU A 310 -4.81 -13.57 -33.15
N ALA A 311 -4.40 -13.64 -31.86
CA ALA A 311 -4.94 -14.61 -30.91
C ALA A 311 -6.46 -14.45 -30.73
N TRP A 312 -6.99 -13.22 -30.81
CA TRP A 312 -8.41 -12.93 -30.70
C TRP A 312 -9.18 -13.07 -32.02
N ASN A 313 -8.50 -13.40 -33.12
CA ASN A 313 -9.07 -13.45 -34.47
C ASN A 313 -9.77 -12.14 -34.88
N LEU A 314 -9.13 -11.01 -34.56
CA LEU A 314 -9.58 -9.64 -34.85
C LEU A 314 -8.56 -8.86 -35.69
N SER A 315 -7.53 -9.50 -36.22
CA SER A 315 -6.43 -8.88 -37.01
C SER A 315 -6.91 -8.14 -38.25
N LEU A 316 -8.06 -8.51 -38.82
CA LEU A 316 -8.67 -7.83 -39.95
C LEU A 316 -9.24 -6.45 -39.60
N TYR A 317 -9.50 -6.18 -38.33
CA TYR A 317 -10.17 -4.97 -37.85
C TYR A 317 -9.19 -4.05 -37.17
N ARG A 318 -9.17 -2.78 -37.53
CA ARG A 318 -8.24 -1.81 -37.01
C ARG A 318 -8.50 -1.57 -35.51
N ARG A 319 -7.53 -1.92 -34.70
CA ARG A 319 -7.51 -1.68 -33.24
C ARG A 319 -6.94 -0.28 -32.97
N VAL A 320 -7.47 0.43 -32.00
CA VAL A 320 -6.99 1.74 -31.55
C VAL A 320 -6.95 1.77 -30.02
N ASP A 321 -5.75 1.61 -29.46
CA ASP A 321 -5.56 1.62 -28.02
C ASP A 321 -5.48 3.05 -27.48
N VAL A 322 -6.00 3.24 -26.27
CA VAL A 322 -6.02 4.52 -25.58
C VAL A 322 -5.55 4.37 -24.13
N LYS A 323 -5.15 5.47 -23.53
CA LYS A 323 -5.04 5.53 -22.07
C LYS A 323 -6.45 5.78 -21.50
N GLN A 324 -6.71 5.21 -20.34
CA GLN A 324 -8.04 5.32 -19.72
C GLN A 324 -8.49 6.78 -19.55
N ALA A 325 -7.58 7.70 -19.19
CA ALA A 325 -7.89 9.13 -19.07
C ALA A 325 -8.29 9.81 -20.40
N ASP A 326 -7.99 9.21 -21.55
CA ASP A 326 -8.31 9.75 -22.86
C ASP A 326 -9.81 9.65 -23.18
N LEU A 327 -10.56 8.85 -22.40
CA LEU A 327 -12.00 8.71 -22.56
C LEU A 327 -12.78 9.95 -22.09
N ALA A 328 -12.31 10.68 -21.09
CA ALA A 328 -12.96 11.89 -20.62
C ALA A 328 -13.03 12.99 -21.71
N PRO A 329 -11.93 13.38 -22.39
CA PRO A 329 -12.02 14.30 -23.52
C PRO A 329 -12.84 13.74 -24.70
N LEU A 330 -12.82 12.42 -24.96
CA LEU A 330 -13.64 11.80 -25.99
C LEU A 330 -15.13 11.99 -25.69
N MET A 331 -15.56 11.66 -24.47
CA MET A 331 -16.96 11.82 -24.04
C MET A 331 -17.40 13.28 -24.08
N ALA A 332 -16.53 14.19 -23.61
CA ALA A 332 -16.82 15.64 -23.64
C ALA A 332 -17.02 16.15 -25.04
N VAL A 333 -16.17 15.76 -25.99
CA VAL A 333 -16.27 16.16 -27.41
C VAL A 333 -17.49 15.58 -28.07
N LEU A 334 -17.85 14.31 -27.78
CA LEU A 334 -19.07 13.69 -28.33
C LEU A 334 -20.33 14.42 -27.89
N LEU A 335 -20.42 14.83 -26.64
CA LEU A 335 -21.58 15.53 -26.07
C LEU A 335 -21.57 17.05 -26.32
N GLY A 336 -20.46 17.63 -26.81
CA GLY A 336 -20.29 19.08 -26.92
C GLY A 336 -20.39 19.78 -25.57
N ILE A 337 -19.74 19.23 -24.56
CA ILE A 337 -19.58 19.84 -23.22
C ILE A 337 -18.11 20.25 -23.03
N PRO A 338 -17.81 21.15 -22.08
CA PRO A 338 -16.43 21.47 -21.76
C PRO A 338 -15.64 20.24 -21.33
N ILE A 339 -14.40 20.13 -21.82
CA ILE A 339 -13.48 19.10 -21.36
C ILE A 339 -13.16 19.35 -19.88
N PRO A 340 -13.17 18.32 -19.01
CA PRO A 340 -12.85 18.48 -17.59
C PRO A 340 -11.53 19.23 -17.40
N ILE A 341 -11.54 20.30 -16.57
CA ILE A 341 -10.44 21.29 -16.52
C ILE A 341 -9.10 20.72 -16.10
N ASN A 342 -9.09 19.65 -15.30
CA ASN A 342 -7.88 18.95 -14.85
C ASN A 342 -7.56 17.69 -15.66
N SER A 343 -8.28 17.45 -16.76
CA SER A 343 -8.00 16.30 -17.62
C SER A 343 -6.59 16.34 -18.21
N LEU A 344 -5.89 15.21 -18.11
CA LEU A 344 -4.58 14.95 -18.72
C LEU A 344 -4.70 14.08 -19.98
N GLY A 345 -5.93 13.68 -20.32
CA GLY A 345 -6.21 12.81 -21.46
C GLY A 345 -5.95 13.49 -22.79
N LEU A 346 -5.42 12.72 -23.72
CA LEU A 346 -5.26 13.09 -25.13
C LEU A 346 -6.49 12.61 -25.89
N LEU A 347 -7.19 13.52 -26.55
CA LEU A 347 -8.39 13.18 -27.35
C LEU A 347 -8.04 12.16 -28.45
N PRO A 348 -8.59 10.93 -28.41
CA PRO A 348 -8.33 9.92 -29.44
C PRO A 348 -9.17 10.22 -30.70
N VAL A 349 -8.62 11.07 -31.55
CA VAL A 349 -9.33 11.57 -32.76
C VAL A 349 -9.72 10.47 -33.75
N GLU A 350 -9.10 9.30 -33.64
CA GLU A 350 -9.39 8.13 -34.49
C GLU A 350 -10.76 7.52 -34.22
N TYR A 351 -11.28 7.66 -32.99
CA TYR A 351 -12.63 7.23 -32.62
C TYR A 351 -13.72 8.14 -33.19
N LEU A 352 -13.40 9.38 -33.60
CA LEU A 352 -14.39 10.34 -34.08
C LEU A 352 -14.74 10.12 -35.56
N ASN A 353 -16.04 9.96 -35.87
CA ASN A 353 -16.57 9.94 -37.23
C ASN A 353 -16.94 11.36 -37.67
N ARG A 354 -15.94 12.20 -37.88
CA ARG A 354 -16.11 13.59 -38.33
C ARG A 354 -15.00 13.94 -39.31
N ASP A 355 -15.20 15.05 -40.06
CA ASP A 355 -14.22 15.58 -41.00
C ASP A 355 -12.91 15.99 -40.30
N SER A 356 -11.85 16.18 -41.08
CA SER A 356 -10.55 16.54 -40.58
C SER A 356 -10.53 17.89 -39.88
N HIS A 357 -11.44 18.82 -40.29
CA HIS A 357 -11.60 20.13 -39.66
C HIS A 357 -12.09 19.95 -38.20
N PHE A 358 -13.18 19.22 -38.00
CA PHE A 358 -13.72 18.95 -36.66
C PHE A 358 -12.68 18.31 -35.75
N ARG A 359 -11.97 17.27 -36.24
CA ARG A 359 -10.91 16.59 -35.49
C ARG A 359 -9.79 17.54 -35.06
N ALA A 360 -9.32 18.41 -35.97
CA ALA A 360 -8.27 19.37 -35.65
C ALA A 360 -8.74 20.42 -34.65
N VAL A 361 -9.95 20.95 -34.76
CA VAL A 361 -10.53 21.94 -33.82
C VAL A 361 -10.78 21.31 -32.45
N ALA A 362 -11.29 20.09 -32.41
CA ALA A 362 -11.52 19.37 -31.15
C ALA A 362 -10.20 19.10 -30.41
N LEU A 363 -9.16 18.64 -31.14
CA LEU A 363 -7.84 18.39 -30.54
C LEU A 363 -7.15 19.70 -30.12
N LEU A 364 -7.34 20.80 -30.88
CA LEU A 364 -6.85 22.12 -30.47
C LEU A 364 -7.53 22.60 -29.18
N THR A 365 -8.81 22.31 -28.99
CA THR A 365 -9.54 22.63 -27.75
C THR A 365 -8.96 21.86 -26.57
N ASN A 366 -8.67 20.59 -26.75
CA ASN A 366 -7.97 19.77 -25.74
C ASN A 366 -6.55 20.31 -25.44
N ALA A 367 -5.79 20.72 -26.47
CA ALA A 367 -4.48 21.35 -26.29
C ALA A 367 -4.55 22.65 -25.48
N ARG A 368 -5.57 23.49 -25.71
CA ARG A 368 -5.80 24.74 -24.96
C ARG A 368 -6.12 24.47 -23.49
N GLN A 369 -6.92 23.45 -23.21
CA GLN A 369 -7.24 23.03 -21.85
C GLN A 369 -5.99 22.56 -21.10
N ILE A 370 -5.13 21.74 -21.72
CA ILE A 370 -3.87 21.28 -21.12
C ILE A 370 -2.87 22.43 -20.96
N LEU A 371 -2.79 23.34 -21.95
CA LEU A 371 -1.93 24.53 -21.86
C LEU A 371 -2.33 25.46 -20.71
N ALA A 372 -3.63 25.58 -20.42
CA ALA A 372 -4.09 26.37 -19.28
C ALA A 372 -3.60 25.81 -17.95
N GLN A 373 -3.63 24.49 -17.78
CA GLN A 373 -3.05 23.83 -16.62
C GLN A 373 -1.54 24.11 -16.50
N PHE A 374 -0.80 23.94 -17.60
CA PHE A 374 0.63 24.20 -17.64
C PHE A 374 0.97 25.63 -17.22
N LYS A 375 0.30 26.64 -17.82
CA LYS A 375 0.54 28.05 -17.49
C LYS A 375 0.22 28.37 -16.03
N GLN A 376 -0.87 27.86 -15.52
CA GLN A 376 -1.24 28.10 -14.13
C GLN A 376 -0.23 27.47 -13.16
N GLN A 377 0.25 26.27 -13.44
CA GLN A 377 1.26 25.60 -12.61
C GLN A 377 2.62 26.29 -12.69
N GLU A 378 3.03 26.77 -13.89
CA GLU A 378 4.22 27.60 -14.06
C GLU A 378 4.12 28.87 -13.20
N HIS A 379 2.98 29.56 -13.25
CA HIS A 379 2.73 30.78 -12.47
C HIS A 379 2.77 30.49 -10.95
N ASN A 380 2.14 29.43 -10.48
CA ASN A 380 2.15 29.03 -9.07
C ASN A 380 3.58 28.81 -8.56
N VAL A 381 4.41 28.10 -9.34
CA VAL A 381 5.81 27.87 -8.99
C VAL A 381 6.64 29.17 -9.03
N GLN A 382 6.35 30.04 -9.99
CA GLN A 382 7.03 31.33 -10.11
C GLN A 382 6.72 32.26 -8.94
N GLU A 383 5.48 32.26 -8.45
CA GLU A 383 5.07 33.05 -7.28
C GLU A 383 5.68 32.54 -5.97
N THR A 384 5.86 31.22 -5.85
CA THR A 384 6.42 30.59 -4.64
C THR A 384 7.94 30.44 -4.66
N THR A 385 8.62 30.87 -5.71
CA THR A 385 10.07 30.74 -5.85
C THR A 385 10.69 32.10 -6.15
N PHE A 386 11.77 32.48 -5.45
CA PHE A 386 12.52 33.72 -5.80
C PHE A 386 12.99 33.65 -7.24
N SER A 387 12.88 34.77 -7.96
CA SER A 387 13.25 34.88 -9.38
C SER A 387 14.69 34.44 -9.69
N ILE A 388 15.61 34.59 -8.75
CA ILE A 388 17.02 34.15 -8.89
C ILE A 388 17.13 32.62 -8.92
N PHE A 389 16.25 31.91 -8.22
CA PHE A 389 16.24 30.44 -8.13
C PHE A 389 15.28 29.81 -9.10
N PHE A 390 14.33 30.57 -9.69
CA PHE A 390 13.38 30.07 -10.65
C PHE A 390 14.08 29.59 -11.93
N ARG A 391 13.82 28.34 -12.30
CA ARG A 391 14.33 27.74 -13.54
C ARG A 391 13.16 27.39 -14.44
N GLN A 392 13.08 28.10 -15.56
CA GLN A 392 12.06 27.86 -16.56
C GLN A 392 12.27 26.52 -17.27
N PHE A 393 11.16 25.91 -17.72
CA PHE A 393 11.20 24.68 -18.49
C PHE A 393 11.93 24.88 -19.82
N LYS A 394 12.99 24.10 -20.07
CA LYS A 394 13.94 24.32 -21.19
C LYS A 394 13.35 24.22 -22.60
N ALA A 395 12.11 23.70 -22.76
CA ALA A 395 11.49 23.49 -24.07
C ALA A 395 10.55 24.60 -24.51
N ASP A 396 10.57 25.79 -23.88
CA ASP A 396 9.68 26.91 -24.23
C ASP A 396 9.90 27.43 -25.68
N ALA A 397 11.13 27.45 -26.17
CA ALA A 397 11.40 27.81 -27.55
C ALA A 397 10.66 26.85 -28.53
N LYS A 398 10.72 25.57 -28.28
CA LYS A 398 10.00 24.55 -29.07
C LYS A 398 8.49 24.68 -28.96
N LYS A 399 7.98 25.09 -27.81
CA LYS A 399 6.55 25.38 -27.57
C LYS A 399 6.07 26.53 -28.45
N ILE A 400 6.85 27.61 -28.54
CA ILE A 400 6.56 28.76 -29.40
C ILE A 400 6.53 28.35 -30.87
N GLU A 401 7.56 27.63 -31.33
CA GLU A 401 7.68 27.11 -32.69
C GLU A 401 6.45 26.25 -33.08
N LEU A 402 6.08 25.30 -32.22
CA LEU A 402 4.93 24.43 -32.45
C LEU A 402 3.62 25.23 -32.46
N THR A 403 3.49 26.29 -31.66
CA THR A 403 2.30 27.14 -31.63
C THR A 403 2.13 27.90 -32.97
N GLU A 404 3.22 28.50 -33.46
CA GLU A 404 3.22 29.20 -34.74
C GLU A 404 2.93 28.27 -35.93
N MET A 405 3.55 27.08 -35.91
CA MET A 405 3.33 26.04 -36.92
C MET A 405 1.87 25.57 -36.92
N MET A 406 1.29 25.33 -35.76
CA MET A 406 -0.08 24.92 -35.58
C MET A 406 -1.07 25.96 -36.14
N GLU A 407 -0.87 27.24 -35.81
CA GLU A 407 -1.71 28.33 -36.33
C GLU A 407 -1.61 28.47 -37.86
N THR A 408 -0.41 28.31 -38.39
CA THR A 408 -0.15 28.37 -39.83
C THR A 408 -0.86 27.23 -40.56
N LEU A 409 -0.75 26.00 -40.09
CA LEU A 409 -1.40 24.84 -40.71
C LEU A 409 -2.91 24.92 -40.65
N LEU A 410 -3.47 25.45 -39.54
CA LEU A 410 -4.92 25.65 -39.40
C LEU A 410 -5.44 26.72 -40.40
N LYS A 411 -4.72 27.86 -40.55
CA LYS A 411 -5.03 28.90 -41.51
C LYS A 411 -4.94 28.39 -42.95
N GLN A 412 -4.04 27.47 -43.25
CA GLN A 412 -3.86 26.84 -44.57
C GLN A 412 -4.86 25.69 -44.82
N SER A 413 -5.74 25.36 -43.86
CA SER A 413 -6.68 24.23 -43.94
C SER A 413 -5.97 22.85 -44.06
N ARG A 414 -4.70 22.75 -43.65
CA ARG A 414 -3.92 21.48 -43.63
C ARG A 414 -4.18 20.69 -42.34
N TYR A 415 -5.43 20.32 -42.11
CA TYR A 415 -5.91 19.79 -40.83
C TYR A 415 -5.28 18.49 -40.41
N LYS A 416 -4.96 17.58 -41.36
CA LYS A 416 -4.32 16.30 -41.01
C LYS A 416 -2.92 16.50 -40.43
N GLU A 417 -2.15 17.44 -40.96
CA GLU A 417 -0.81 17.76 -40.46
C GLU A 417 -0.90 18.57 -39.15
N ALA A 418 -1.91 19.45 -39.06
CA ALA A 418 -2.19 20.17 -37.83
C ALA A 418 -2.45 19.22 -36.65
N VAL A 419 -3.20 18.12 -36.84
CA VAL A 419 -3.42 17.11 -35.77
C VAL A 419 -2.09 16.56 -35.23
N GLN A 420 -1.15 16.16 -36.11
CA GLN A 420 0.14 15.62 -35.68
C GLN A 420 0.99 16.65 -34.90
N VAL A 421 0.92 17.93 -35.28
CA VAL A 421 1.63 19.01 -34.59
C VAL A 421 0.99 19.28 -33.24
N ILE A 422 -0.33 19.28 -33.13
CA ILE A 422 -1.07 19.49 -31.89
C ILE A 422 -0.82 18.35 -30.91
N GLU A 423 -0.76 17.10 -31.35
CA GLU A 423 -0.41 15.95 -30.49
C GLU A 423 0.98 16.14 -29.88
N LYS A 424 2.01 16.50 -30.69
CA LYS A 424 3.36 16.79 -30.20
C LYS A 424 3.38 17.96 -29.21
N PHE A 425 2.56 18.98 -29.45
CA PHE A 425 2.41 20.10 -28.54
C PHE A 425 1.80 19.69 -27.19
N ILE A 426 0.73 18.90 -27.19
CA ILE A 426 0.11 18.36 -25.97
C ILE A 426 1.15 17.54 -25.17
N GLU A 427 1.88 16.67 -25.86
CA GLU A 427 2.91 15.86 -25.20
C GLU A 427 4.00 16.72 -24.53
N LEU A 428 4.43 17.80 -25.20
CA LEU A 428 5.37 18.76 -24.66
C LEU A 428 4.81 19.52 -23.46
N ALA A 429 3.54 19.96 -23.54
CA ALA A 429 2.86 20.65 -22.45
C ALA A 429 2.69 19.76 -21.21
N LEU A 430 2.36 18.47 -21.38
CA LEU A 430 2.28 17.48 -20.30
C LEU A 430 3.65 17.23 -19.64
N LYS A 431 4.73 17.19 -20.44
CA LYS A 431 6.10 17.10 -19.90
C LYS A 431 6.46 18.33 -19.06
N GLY A 432 6.10 19.52 -19.51
CA GLY A 432 6.29 20.77 -18.76
C GLY A 432 5.45 20.84 -17.49
N LEU A 433 4.20 20.38 -17.54
CA LEU A 433 3.34 20.28 -16.36
C LEU A 433 3.97 19.36 -15.31
N THR A 434 4.47 18.20 -15.72
CA THR A 434 5.19 17.25 -14.84
C THR A 434 6.46 17.88 -14.24
N TYR A 435 7.20 18.70 -15.03
CA TYR A 435 8.38 19.40 -14.55
C TYR A 435 8.05 20.34 -13.39
N TYR A 436 7.02 21.16 -13.53
CA TYR A 436 6.63 22.11 -12.48
C TYR A 436 5.97 21.43 -11.28
N GLN A 437 5.27 20.32 -11.46
CA GLN A 437 4.77 19.51 -10.34
C GLN A 437 5.88 18.94 -9.45
N LYS A 438 7.06 18.63 -10.05
CA LYS A 438 8.22 18.07 -9.35
C LYS A 438 9.28 19.12 -8.95
N TYR A 439 8.97 20.41 -9.11
CA TYR A 439 9.96 21.48 -9.02
C TYR A 439 10.71 21.53 -7.68
N ASP A 440 10.01 21.45 -6.56
CA ASP A 440 10.58 21.56 -5.20
C ASP A 440 11.20 20.26 -4.67
N ARG A 441 11.05 19.17 -5.40
CA ARG A 441 11.41 17.82 -4.94
C ARG A 441 12.86 17.72 -4.46
N LEU A 442 13.81 18.24 -5.24
CA LEU A 442 15.23 18.14 -4.90
C LEU A 442 15.55 18.89 -3.62
N THR A 443 15.04 20.10 -3.46
CA THR A 443 15.31 20.95 -2.30
C THR A 443 14.74 20.36 -1.02
N LEU A 444 13.50 19.85 -1.07
CA LEU A 444 12.86 19.18 0.05
C LEU A 444 13.57 17.86 0.40
N SER A 445 13.97 17.07 -0.61
CA SER A 445 14.71 15.83 -0.39
C SER A 445 16.05 16.06 0.31
N ILE A 446 16.77 17.11 -0.06
CA ILE A 446 18.03 17.50 0.62
C ILE A 446 17.73 17.89 2.08
N ALA A 447 16.69 18.67 2.34
CA ALA A 447 16.33 19.07 3.69
C ALA A 447 15.99 17.85 4.58
N VAL A 448 15.17 16.91 4.09
CA VAL A 448 14.83 15.69 4.81
C VAL A 448 16.06 14.82 5.05
N ALA A 449 16.93 14.64 4.04
CA ALA A 449 18.17 13.89 4.18
C ALA A 449 19.10 14.49 5.24
N LEU A 450 19.27 15.82 5.25
CA LEU A 450 20.03 16.52 6.29
C LEU A 450 19.42 16.32 7.69
N GLY A 451 18.09 16.22 7.77
CA GLY A 451 17.42 15.89 9.01
C GLY A 451 17.74 14.47 9.50
N PHE A 452 17.63 13.46 8.62
CA PHE A 452 18.00 12.07 8.96
C PHE A 452 19.46 11.95 9.40
N VAL A 453 20.39 12.54 8.63
CA VAL A 453 21.81 12.49 8.96
C VAL A 453 22.08 13.21 10.28
N GLY A 454 21.44 14.35 10.52
CA GLY A 454 21.56 15.09 11.79
C GLY A 454 21.07 14.27 12.98
N TRP A 455 19.90 13.62 12.83
CA TRP A 455 19.33 12.75 13.86
C TRP A 455 20.23 11.54 14.17
N MET A 456 20.63 10.78 13.14
CA MET A 456 21.52 9.63 13.33
C MET A 456 22.84 10.04 13.99
N THR A 457 23.42 11.16 13.57
CA THR A 457 24.66 11.70 14.16
C THR A 457 24.46 12.02 15.64
N PHE A 458 23.35 12.68 16.00
CA PHE A 458 23.01 12.98 17.39
C PHE A 458 22.86 11.70 18.23
N VAL A 459 22.14 10.69 17.73
CA VAL A 459 21.96 9.41 18.44
C VAL A 459 23.29 8.68 18.61
N ILE A 460 24.19 8.70 17.60
CA ILE A 460 25.54 8.12 17.71
C ILE A 460 26.34 8.85 18.80
N LEU A 461 26.33 10.17 18.83
CA LEU A 461 27.04 10.93 19.86
C LEU A 461 26.48 10.64 21.27
N LEU A 462 25.17 10.51 21.39
CA LEU A 462 24.50 10.13 22.63
C LEU A 462 24.92 8.73 23.11
N LEU A 463 25.04 7.76 22.19
CA LEU A 463 25.58 6.43 22.47
C LEU A 463 27.01 6.48 22.94
N LEU A 464 27.88 7.21 22.22
CA LEU A 464 29.28 7.36 22.56
C LEU A 464 29.45 7.99 23.94
N ARG A 465 28.70 9.02 24.27
CA ARG A 465 28.73 9.72 25.54
C ARG A 465 28.34 8.82 26.71
N ASN A 466 27.21 8.10 26.58
CA ASN A 466 26.61 7.41 27.72
C ASN A 466 27.11 5.96 27.91
N TYR A 467 27.62 5.32 26.84
CA TYR A 467 27.84 3.88 26.85
C TYR A 467 29.24 3.44 26.39
N THR A 468 30.21 4.34 26.16
CA THR A 468 31.59 3.93 25.77
C THR A 468 32.70 4.31 26.74
N GLY A 469 32.38 5.01 27.81
CA GLY A 469 33.40 5.43 28.82
C GLY A 469 34.44 6.44 28.26
N ILE A 470 34.28 6.95 27.05
CA ILE A 470 35.21 7.90 26.44
C ILE A 470 35.31 9.19 27.28
N MET A 471 34.23 9.57 27.95
CA MET A 471 34.14 10.79 28.78
C MET A 471 34.75 10.65 30.20
N CYS A 472 35.04 9.45 30.69
CA CYS A 472 35.57 9.30 32.06
C CYS A 472 37.00 9.86 32.29
N LYS A 473 37.71 10.22 31.23
CA LYS A 473 39.09 10.74 31.28
C LYS A 473 39.24 12.24 31.08
N SER A 474 38.19 13.01 30.75
CA SER A 474 38.29 14.40 30.30
C SER A 474 37.84 15.43 31.33
N LEU A 475 37.55 15.06 32.55
CA LEU A 475 37.26 16.04 33.64
C LEU A 475 38.44 16.97 33.98
N GLU A 476 39.63 16.71 33.43
CA GLU A 476 40.86 17.51 33.69
C GLU A 476 41.27 18.41 32.53
N SER A 477 40.68 18.31 31.35
CA SER A 477 41.06 19.19 30.24
C SER A 477 39.97 20.25 29.98
N GLN A 478 40.19 21.44 30.51
CA GLN A 478 39.43 22.65 30.13
C GLN A 478 39.72 23.04 28.66
N SER A 479 39.13 22.37 27.72
CA SER A 479 39.07 22.78 26.33
C SER A 479 38.11 23.98 26.21
N LYS A 480 38.51 25.00 25.43
CA LYS A 480 37.72 26.20 25.14
C LYS A 480 36.33 25.82 24.64
N LYS A 481 35.35 25.76 25.56
CA LYS A 481 33.93 25.58 25.20
C LYS A 481 33.49 26.80 24.42
N MET A 482 33.05 26.62 23.21
CA MET A 482 32.20 27.60 22.54
C MET A 482 31.02 27.84 23.50
N THR A 483 30.89 29.05 24.03
CA THR A 483 29.93 29.32 25.12
C THR A 483 28.53 28.95 24.67
N PRO A 484 27.71 28.32 25.53
CA PRO A 484 26.31 27.92 25.20
C PRO A 484 25.47 29.07 24.60
N GLU A 485 25.79 30.32 24.94
CA GLU A 485 25.14 31.50 24.39
C GLU A 485 25.32 31.69 22.90
N TRP A 486 26.51 31.42 22.33
CA TRP A 486 26.76 31.56 20.90
C TRP A 486 25.98 30.56 20.07
N GLN A 487 25.87 29.33 20.56
CA GLN A 487 25.11 28.25 19.91
C GLN A 487 23.62 28.59 19.90
N GLY A 488 23.09 29.11 21.03
CA GLY A 488 21.72 29.59 21.11
C GLY A 488 21.44 30.76 20.16
N LYS A 489 22.33 31.70 20.06
CA LYS A 489 22.22 32.84 19.13
C LYS A 489 22.25 32.41 17.66
N ILE A 490 23.12 31.47 17.28
CA ILE A 490 23.16 30.92 15.92
C ILE A 490 21.85 30.21 15.59
N LYS A 491 21.33 29.36 16.51
CA LYS A 491 20.07 28.68 16.34
C LYS A 491 18.89 29.64 16.10
N ILE A 492 18.77 30.66 16.97
CA ILE A 492 17.70 31.66 16.87
C ILE A 492 17.85 32.44 15.55
N LEU A 493 19.04 32.91 15.23
CA LEU A 493 19.29 33.69 14.02
C LEU A 493 18.99 32.87 12.76
N SER A 494 19.53 31.65 12.64
CA SER A 494 19.31 30.79 11.46
C SER A 494 17.86 30.41 11.30
N SER A 495 17.19 30.04 12.41
CA SER A 495 15.76 29.68 12.37
C SER A 495 14.88 30.87 12.03
N SER A 496 15.14 32.06 12.60
CA SER A 496 14.39 33.28 12.29
C SER A 496 14.58 33.72 10.84
N THR A 497 15.82 33.70 10.36
CA THR A 497 16.13 34.04 8.95
C THR A 497 15.38 33.09 8.00
N LEU A 498 15.39 31.79 8.30
CA LEU A 498 14.67 30.78 7.50
C LEU A 498 13.15 30.99 7.54
N VAL A 499 12.58 31.25 8.71
CA VAL A 499 11.14 31.50 8.84
C VAL A 499 10.73 32.74 8.04
N ILE A 500 11.49 33.84 8.15
CA ILE A 500 11.25 35.05 7.36
C ILE A 500 11.33 34.74 5.86
N PHE A 501 12.36 34.00 5.45
CA PHE A 501 12.55 33.60 4.04
C PHE A 501 11.37 32.79 3.51
N LEU A 502 10.93 31.76 4.22
CA LEU A 502 9.78 30.92 3.84
C LEU A 502 8.46 31.71 3.86
N SER A 503 8.32 32.66 4.80
CA SER A 503 7.13 33.52 4.88
C SER A 503 7.03 34.47 3.69
N ILE A 504 8.16 35.05 3.25
CA ILE A 504 8.19 35.88 2.03
C ILE A 504 7.81 35.07 0.78
N GLN A 505 8.16 33.78 0.75
CA GLN A 505 7.81 32.86 -0.35
C GLN A 505 6.38 32.31 -0.30
N ASN A 506 5.58 32.66 0.72
CA ASN A 506 4.29 32.01 0.97
C ASN A 506 4.36 30.47 0.96
N ALA A 507 5.45 29.91 1.51
CA ALA A 507 5.70 28.47 1.48
C ALA A 507 4.61 27.69 2.24
N PRO A 508 4.23 26.49 1.80
CA PRO A 508 3.27 25.63 2.51
C PRO A 508 3.72 25.35 3.95
N PHE A 509 2.77 25.25 4.87
CA PHE A 509 3.03 25.09 6.30
C PHE A 509 4.01 23.97 6.64
N MET A 510 3.91 22.81 5.98
CA MET A 510 4.80 21.67 6.22
C MET A 510 6.27 21.95 5.84
N TYR A 511 6.53 22.84 4.89
CA TYR A 511 7.90 23.19 4.49
C TYR A 511 8.70 23.81 5.64
N TYR A 512 8.04 24.55 6.53
CA TYR A 512 8.70 25.09 7.73
C TYR A 512 9.29 23.97 8.59
N PHE A 513 8.58 22.86 8.78
CA PHE A 513 9.09 21.73 9.54
C PHE A 513 10.25 21.03 8.82
N TYR A 514 10.14 20.80 7.51
CA TYR A 514 11.21 20.12 6.76
C TYR A 514 12.53 20.89 6.77
N PHE A 515 12.50 22.21 6.83
CA PHE A 515 13.71 23.04 6.88
C PHE A 515 14.16 23.37 8.31
N LEU A 516 13.26 23.50 9.29
CA LEU A 516 13.62 23.80 10.68
C LEU A 516 14.17 22.58 11.43
N ILE A 517 13.63 21.37 11.19
CA ILE A 517 14.10 20.15 11.84
C ILE A 517 15.61 19.93 11.67
N PRO A 518 16.19 19.99 10.46
CA PRO A 518 17.64 19.89 10.29
C PRO A 518 18.42 20.92 11.12
N ILE A 519 17.98 22.18 11.16
CA ILE A 519 18.66 23.23 11.96
C ILE A 519 18.67 22.86 13.44
N VAL A 520 17.52 22.39 13.98
CA VAL A 520 17.41 21.98 15.37
C VAL A 520 18.32 20.77 15.64
N LEU A 521 18.28 19.77 14.81
CA LEU A 521 19.06 18.54 14.99
C LEU A 521 20.56 18.80 14.89
N TRP A 522 21.01 19.55 13.88
CA TRP A 522 22.42 19.90 13.77
C TRP A 522 22.88 20.83 14.90
N THR A 523 22.01 21.66 15.46
CA THR A 523 22.32 22.43 16.67
C THR A 523 22.53 21.47 17.86
N MET A 524 21.69 20.43 18.01
CA MET A 524 21.88 19.40 19.04
C MET A 524 23.22 18.66 18.85
N VAL A 525 23.62 18.33 17.63
CA VAL A 525 24.92 17.76 17.29
C VAL A 525 26.06 18.71 17.70
N LEU A 526 25.91 20.02 17.44
CA LEU A 526 26.91 21.03 17.84
C LEU A 526 27.08 21.15 19.36
N TYR A 527 26.05 20.88 20.16
CA TYR A 527 26.16 20.80 21.62
C TYR A 527 26.96 19.57 22.09
N GLU A 528 27.05 18.52 21.30
CA GLU A 528 27.78 17.28 21.60
C GLU A 528 29.15 17.19 20.89
N LEU A 529 29.67 18.28 20.31
CA LEU A 529 30.95 18.29 19.58
C LEU A 529 32.14 17.83 20.43
N ASP A 530 32.12 18.07 21.73
CA ASP A 530 33.20 17.62 22.65
C ASP A 530 33.35 16.09 22.57
N VAL A 531 32.21 15.36 22.52
CA VAL A 531 32.21 13.90 22.39
C VAL A 531 32.81 13.47 21.05
N TYR A 532 32.52 14.20 19.97
CA TYR A 532 33.08 13.93 18.66
C TYR A 532 34.62 14.11 18.65
N TYR A 533 35.13 15.21 19.21
CA TYR A 533 36.59 15.45 19.26
C TYR A 533 37.31 14.39 20.11
N GLU A 534 36.72 13.96 21.21
CA GLU A 534 37.29 12.91 22.06
C GLU A 534 37.24 11.55 21.37
N ALA A 535 36.14 11.19 20.74
CA ALA A 535 36.01 9.99 19.93
C ALA A 535 37.04 9.97 18.79
N LYS A 536 37.21 11.08 18.09
CA LYS A 536 38.26 11.25 17.05
C LYS A 536 39.67 11.11 17.61
N ALA A 537 39.95 11.69 18.77
CA ALA A 537 41.23 11.56 19.43
C ALA A 537 41.50 10.12 19.89
N TYR A 538 40.43 9.43 20.37
CA TYR A 538 40.51 8.03 20.75
C TYR A 538 40.81 7.14 19.54
N LEU A 539 40.08 7.34 18.42
CA LEU A 539 40.28 6.60 17.18
C LEU A 539 41.67 6.82 16.57
N ARG A 540 42.24 8.04 16.67
CA ARG A 540 43.60 8.33 16.23
C ARG A 540 44.70 7.61 17.03
N ARG A 541 44.42 7.24 18.28
CA ARG A 541 45.36 6.45 19.14
C ARG A 541 45.35 4.96 18.80
N PHE A 542 44.32 4.49 18.14
CA PHE A 542 44.29 3.14 17.59
C PHE A 542 44.93 3.17 16.20
N GLU A 543 46.04 2.42 16.04
CA GLU A 543 46.45 2.04 14.70
C GLU A 543 45.25 1.38 14.01
N VAL A 544 44.82 1.94 12.90
CA VAL A 544 43.68 1.41 12.10
C VAL A 544 44.12 0.05 11.56
N LYS A 545 43.85 -1.00 12.33
CA LYS A 545 44.13 -2.37 11.89
C LYS A 545 43.14 -2.72 10.77
N MET A 546 43.61 -3.47 9.76
CA MET A 546 42.82 -3.93 8.64
C MET A 546 41.49 -4.59 9.05
N TRP A 547 41.43 -5.18 10.24
CA TRP A 547 40.21 -5.80 10.73
C TRP A 547 39.10 -4.79 11.11
N PHE A 548 39.42 -3.58 11.52
CA PHE A 548 38.41 -2.53 11.74
C PHE A 548 37.77 -2.08 10.41
N LEU A 549 38.57 -1.99 9.35
CA LEU A 549 38.05 -1.72 8.01
C LEU A 549 37.17 -2.88 7.56
N ALA A 550 37.59 -4.11 7.78
CA ALA A 550 36.80 -5.29 7.45
C ALA A 550 35.46 -5.32 8.22
N LEU A 551 35.45 -4.96 9.51
CA LEU A 551 34.23 -4.83 10.31
C LEU A 551 33.30 -3.72 9.81
N ALA A 552 33.84 -2.58 9.41
CA ALA A 552 33.05 -1.49 8.84
C ALA A 552 32.43 -1.90 7.51
N VAL A 553 33.18 -2.56 6.64
CA VAL A 553 32.66 -3.13 5.39
C VAL A 553 31.57 -4.17 5.66
N LEU A 554 31.79 -5.06 6.62
CA LEU A 554 30.81 -6.08 7.00
C LEU A 554 29.52 -5.44 7.56
N ALA A 555 29.64 -4.37 8.35
CA ALA A 555 28.48 -3.63 8.86
C ALA A 555 27.68 -2.99 7.73
N VAL A 556 28.34 -2.36 6.75
CA VAL A 556 27.68 -1.78 5.57
C VAL A 556 27.02 -2.89 4.74
N LEU A 557 27.73 -4.00 4.46
CA LEU A 557 27.15 -5.13 3.74
C LEU A 557 25.95 -5.74 4.50
N GLY A 558 26.01 -5.77 5.84
CA GLY A 558 24.89 -6.21 6.66
C GLY A 558 23.67 -5.28 6.53
N LEU A 559 23.87 -3.98 6.51
CA LEU A 559 22.79 -3.00 6.31
C LEU A 559 22.22 -3.08 4.90
N GLU A 560 23.06 -3.23 3.89
CA GLU A 560 22.60 -3.44 2.50
C GLU A 560 21.86 -4.76 2.35
N LEU A 561 22.26 -5.81 3.06
CA LEU A 561 21.51 -7.06 3.09
C LEU A 561 20.08 -6.85 3.61
N LEU A 562 19.88 -6.03 4.67
CA LEU A 562 18.56 -5.68 5.16
C LEU A 562 17.74 -4.96 4.08
N VAL A 563 18.32 -4.03 3.34
CA VAL A 563 17.64 -3.31 2.25
C VAL A 563 17.25 -4.26 1.11
N ILE A 564 18.17 -5.13 0.69
CA ILE A 564 17.93 -6.07 -0.42
C ILE A 564 16.81 -7.08 -0.08
N THR A 565 16.65 -7.44 1.21
CA THR A 565 15.58 -8.37 1.63
C THR A 565 14.18 -7.83 1.37
N PHE A 566 13.99 -6.52 1.30
CA PHE A 566 12.71 -5.90 0.93
C PHE A 566 12.34 -6.14 -0.53
N PHE A 567 13.33 -6.26 -1.42
CA PHE A 567 13.11 -6.50 -2.85
C PHE A 567 13.08 -7.99 -3.19
N TYR A 568 13.97 -8.76 -2.57
CA TYR A 568 14.18 -10.18 -2.87
C TYR A 568 14.09 -11.00 -1.59
N ARG A 569 12.90 -11.47 -1.30
CA ARG A 569 12.60 -12.26 -0.10
C ARG A 569 13.55 -13.46 0.10
N GLY A 570 13.93 -14.15 -0.98
CA GLY A 570 14.86 -15.30 -0.92
C GLY A 570 16.24 -14.97 -0.34
N VAL A 571 16.67 -13.69 -0.35
CA VAL A 571 17.93 -13.25 0.23
C VAL A 571 17.93 -13.39 1.76
N MET A 572 16.75 -13.40 2.41
CA MET A 572 16.64 -13.69 3.84
C MET A 572 17.16 -15.07 4.18
N SER A 573 16.96 -16.05 3.29
CA SER A 573 17.48 -17.41 3.50
C SER A 573 19.01 -17.43 3.57
N LEU A 574 19.67 -16.62 2.73
CA LEU A 574 21.13 -16.46 2.79
C LEU A 574 21.55 -15.80 4.11
N GLY A 575 20.85 -14.75 4.54
CA GLY A 575 21.07 -14.10 5.85
C GLY A 575 20.91 -15.08 7.01
N LEU A 576 19.90 -15.95 6.99
CA LEU A 576 19.68 -16.99 8.00
C LEU A 576 20.80 -18.04 8.01
N VAL A 577 21.38 -18.38 6.86
CA VAL A 577 22.57 -19.26 6.79
C VAL A 577 23.75 -18.61 7.52
N PHE A 578 24.05 -17.34 7.25
CA PHE A 578 25.13 -16.62 7.94
C PHE A 578 24.90 -16.50 9.44
N ILE A 579 23.69 -16.16 9.85
CA ILE A 579 23.30 -16.12 11.27
C ILE A 579 23.39 -17.52 11.89
N GLY A 580 23.03 -18.57 11.17
CA GLY A 580 23.12 -19.96 11.59
C GLY A 580 24.56 -20.43 11.85
N LEU A 581 25.50 -19.94 11.05
CA LEU A 581 26.93 -20.30 11.16
C LEU A 581 27.66 -19.55 12.28
N TRP A 582 27.17 -18.39 12.75
CA TRP A 582 27.79 -17.57 13.76
C TRP A 582 28.19 -18.31 15.06
N PRO A 583 27.39 -19.22 15.67
CA PRO A 583 27.77 -19.84 16.93
C PRO A 583 29.00 -20.73 16.84
N PHE A 584 29.37 -21.21 15.64
CA PHE A 584 30.60 -22.01 15.44
C PHE A 584 31.89 -21.19 15.62
N THR A 585 31.78 -19.84 15.62
CA THR A 585 32.91 -18.93 15.93
C THR A 585 33.01 -18.62 17.40
N THR A 586 32.12 -19.17 18.23
CA THR A 586 32.06 -18.95 19.69
C THR A 586 32.45 -20.20 20.50
N GLN A 587 32.58 -20.06 21.80
CA GLN A 587 32.86 -21.18 22.69
C GLN A 587 31.61 -21.99 23.10
N LEU A 588 30.58 -22.02 22.24
CA LEU A 588 29.35 -22.75 22.51
C LEU A 588 29.51 -24.26 22.29
N SER A 589 28.66 -25.07 22.95
CA SER A 589 28.66 -26.51 22.72
C SER A 589 28.26 -26.85 21.28
N LYS A 590 28.94 -27.81 20.64
CA LYS A 590 28.63 -28.22 19.26
C LYS A 590 27.15 -28.61 19.06
N ARG A 591 26.54 -29.25 20.06
CA ARG A 591 25.13 -29.64 20.01
C ARG A 591 24.22 -28.44 19.88
N MET A 592 24.46 -27.36 20.62
CA MET A 592 23.66 -26.15 20.58
C MET A 592 23.88 -25.37 19.27
N SER A 593 25.16 -25.31 18.82
CA SER A 593 25.48 -24.68 17.52
C SER A 593 24.79 -25.38 16.34
N VAL A 594 24.75 -26.73 16.37
CA VAL A 594 24.06 -27.53 15.35
C VAL A 594 22.54 -27.33 15.45
N ALA A 595 21.96 -27.31 16.64
CA ALA A 595 20.53 -27.07 16.84
C ALA A 595 20.12 -25.67 16.31
N TRP A 596 20.95 -24.64 16.56
CA TRP A 596 20.75 -23.30 16.06
C TRP A 596 20.82 -23.25 14.52
N LEU A 597 21.85 -23.85 13.93
CA LEU A 597 21.98 -23.91 12.47
C LEU A 597 20.78 -24.63 11.84
N ALA A 598 20.36 -25.76 12.40
CA ALA A 598 19.18 -26.48 11.93
C ALA A 598 17.91 -25.63 12.02
N GLY A 599 17.70 -24.88 13.11
CA GLY A 599 16.59 -23.96 13.27
C GLY A 599 16.62 -22.83 12.24
N CYS A 600 17.77 -22.20 12.03
CA CYS A 600 17.95 -21.14 11.04
C CYS A 600 17.74 -21.65 9.59
N LEU A 601 18.22 -22.85 9.27
CA LEU A 601 18.00 -23.47 7.96
C LEU A 601 16.52 -23.81 7.75
N ALA A 602 15.85 -24.37 8.76
CA ALA A 602 14.43 -24.65 8.71
C ALA A 602 13.61 -23.36 8.49
N LEU A 603 13.94 -22.28 9.19
CA LEU A 603 13.30 -20.98 9.00
C LEU A 603 13.64 -20.39 7.61
N GLY A 604 14.83 -20.65 7.09
CA GLY A 604 15.29 -20.20 5.78
C GLY A 604 14.60 -20.86 4.58
N VAL A 605 13.84 -21.94 4.79
CA VAL A 605 13.06 -22.57 3.71
C VAL A 605 11.86 -21.69 3.31
N PHE A 606 11.20 -21.03 4.26
CA PHE A 606 9.95 -20.31 4.03
C PHE A 606 10.07 -19.13 3.04
N PRO A 607 11.12 -18.30 3.09
CA PRO A 607 11.28 -17.26 2.08
C PRO A 607 11.49 -17.78 0.65
N LEU A 608 11.82 -19.05 0.46
CA LEU A 608 11.99 -19.69 -0.85
C LEU A 608 10.70 -20.32 -1.38
N LEU A 609 9.71 -20.57 -0.51
CA LEU A 609 8.42 -21.14 -0.91
C LEU A 609 7.58 -20.11 -1.68
N PRO A 610 6.56 -20.53 -2.46
CA PRO A 610 5.65 -19.62 -3.15
C PRO A 610 4.98 -18.63 -2.17
N VAL A 611 4.64 -17.44 -2.67
CA VAL A 611 3.89 -16.43 -1.89
C VAL A 611 2.52 -17.01 -1.52
N ILE A 612 2.11 -16.78 -0.28
CA ILE A 612 0.80 -17.20 0.22
C ILE A 612 -0.30 -16.41 -0.52
N GLY A 613 -1.40 -17.08 -0.87
CA GLY A 613 -2.50 -16.50 -1.65
C GLY A 613 -2.61 -17.05 -3.07
N LYS A 614 -1.54 -17.68 -3.62
CA LYS A 614 -1.59 -18.35 -4.93
C LYS A 614 -2.15 -19.77 -4.87
N GLN A 615 -2.05 -20.41 -3.73
CA GLN A 615 -2.55 -21.78 -3.50
C GLN A 615 -3.15 -21.88 -2.11
N HIS A 616 -4.32 -22.50 -2.00
CA HIS A 616 -4.99 -22.78 -0.75
C HIS A 616 -4.86 -24.27 -0.43
N ASN A 617 -4.36 -24.61 0.75
CA ASN A 617 -4.31 -25.97 1.22
C ASN A 617 -4.62 -26.05 2.72
N TYR A 618 -5.88 -26.02 3.04
CA TYR A 618 -6.39 -26.06 4.41
C TYR A 618 -6.07 -27.38 5.14
N THR A 619 -5.97 -28.48 4.43
CA THR A 619 -5.60 -29.77 5.05
C THR A 619 -4.18 -29.74 5.61
N LEU A 620 -3.28 -29.03 4.96
CA LEU A 620 -1.93 -28.83 5.45
C LEU A 620 -1.88 -27.93 6.69
N CYS A 621 -2.64 -26.84 6.71
CA CYS A 621 -2.77 -25.97 7.90
C CYS A 621 -3.23 -26.74 9.13
N VAL A 622 -4.11 -27.67 8.94
CA VAL A 622 -4.72 -28.53 9.94
C VAL A 622 -3.74 -29.56 10.49
N ALA A 623 -3.12 -30.34 9.59
CA ALA A 623 -2.12 -31.34 9.99
C ALA A 623 -0.94 -30.69 10.74
N GLN A 624 -0.61 -29.45 10.40
CA GLN A 624 0.38 -28.65 11.11
C GLN A 624 -0.11 -28.26 12.51
N ALA A 625 -1.35 -27.82 12.68
CA ALA A 625 -1.92 -27.46 13.97
C ALA A 625 -1.98 -28.70 14.91
N GLU A 626 -2.32 -29.87 14.38
CA GLU A 626 -2.29 -31.14 15.15
C GLU A 626 -0.86 -31.51 15.58
N SER A 627 0.12 -31.37 14.68
CA SER A 627 1.53 -31.62 14.98
C SER A 627 2.07 -30.71 16.10
N VAL A 628 1.59 -29.48 16.13
CA VAL A 628 1.91 -28.47 17.15
C VAL A 628 1.30 -28.86 18.49
N CYS A 629 0.04 -29.26 18.52
CA CYS A 629 -0.62 -29.73 19.74
C CYS A 629 0.11 -30.93 20.33
N LEU A 630 0.54 -31.87 19.49
CA LEU A 630 1.29 -33.05 19.89
C LEU A 630 2.67 -32.66 20.43
N TYR A 631 3.39 -31.80 19.73
CA TYR A 631 4.72 -31.30 20.19
C TYR A 631 4.59 -30.56 21.52
N HIS A 632 3.56 -29.78 21.70
CA HIS A 632 3.34 -29.01 22.91
C HIS A 632 2.98 -29.89 24.11
N THR A 633 2.10 -30.86 23.90
CA THR A 633 1.78 -31.85 24.94
C THR A 633 2.99 -32.68 25.36
N LEU A 634 3.85 -33.02 24.39
CA LEU A 634 5.12 -33.70 24.66
C LEU A 634 6.11 -32.83 25.46
N THR A 635 6.28 -31.56 25.07
CA THR A 635 7.20 -30.62 25.78
C THR A 635 6.70 -30.32 27.18
N LEU A 636 5.42 -30.21 27.39
CA LEU A 636 4.80 -30.06 28.71
C LEU A 636 4.90 -31.33 29.54
N ALA A 637 4.62 -32.50 28.99
CA ALA A 637 4.79 -33.78 29.66
C ALA A 637 6.26 -34.00 30.10
N LEU A 638 7.22 -33.65 29.24
CA LEU A 638 8.67 -33.71 29.58
C LEU A 638 9.03 -32.71 30.67
N SER A 639 8.51 -31.49 30.65
CA SER A 639 8.79 -30.47 31.67
C SER A 639 8.23 -30.85 33.05
N VAL A 640 7.11 -31.53 33.06
CA VAL A 640 6.45 -32.08 34.25
C VAL A 640 7.23 -33.27 34.81
N TRP A 641 7.63 -34.17 33.90
CA TRP A 641 8.42 -35.38 34.31
C TRP A 641 9.76 -34.98 34.93
N GLN A 642 10.40 -33.93 34.44
CA GLN A 642 11.66 -33.43 34.96
C GLN A 642 11.56 -32.72 36.33
N ARG A 643 10.44 -32.11 36.68
CA ARG A 643 10.26 -31.25 37.87
C ARG A 643 9.46 -31.87 39.02
N GLY A 644 8.77 -32.98 38.81
CA GLY A 644 8.02 -33.69 39.87
C GLY A 644 6.84 -32.88 40.48
N SER A 645 6.58 -31.67 40.08
CA SER A 645 5.44 -30.88 40.59
C SER A 645 4.68 -30.14 39.48
N PHE A 646 3.39 -30.30 39.47
CA PHE A 646 2.45 -29.61 38.59
C PHE A 646 1.95 -28.31 39.25
N SER A 647 2.19 -27.16 38.64
CA SER A 647 1.44 -25.96 38.99
C SER A 647 0.03 -26.08 38.42
N LYS A 648 -1.02 -25.84 39.23
CA LYS A 648 -2.43 -25.85 38.81
C LYS A 648 -2.67 -24.93 37.60
N ALA A 649 -1.97 -23.80 37.50
CA ALA A 649 -2.04 -22.86 36.39
C ALA A 649 -1.56 -23.48 35.06
N ASN A 650 -0.42 -24.19 35.07
CA ASN A 650 0.08 -24.84 33.84
C ASN A 650 -0.85 -25.97 33.36
N PHE A 651 -1.45 -26.71 34.29
CA PHE A 651 -2.44 -27.75 33.96
C PHE A 651 -3.65 -27.16 33.24
N PHE A 652 -4.18 -26.05 33.75
CA PHE A 652 -5.33 -25.38 33.14
C PHE A 652 -5.02 -24.90 31.71
N HIS A 653 -3.83 -24.31 31.48
CA HIS A 653 -3.41 -23.86 30.15
C HIS A 653 -3.26 -25.00 29.14
N VAL A 654 -2.71 -26.14 29.57
CA VAL A 654 -2.59 -27.36 28.75
C VAL A 654 -3.97 -27.90 28.38
N LEU A 655 -4.85 -28.01 29.37
CA LEU A 655 -6.20 -28.53 29.16
C LEU A 655 -7.00 -27.61 28.23
N LEU A 656 -6.83 -26.29 28.38
CA LEU A 656 -7.50 -25.30 27.58
C LEU A 656 -6.99 -25.33 26.12
N SER A 657 -5.68 -25.40 25.91
CA SER A 657 -5.10 -25.52 24.57
C SER A 657 -5.49 -26.81 23.87
N LEU A 658 -5.50 -27.96 24.57
CA LEU A 658 -5.95 -29.26 24.04
C LEU A 658 -7.41 -29.25 23.59
N ARG A 659 -8.25 -28.38 24.14
CA ARG A 659 -9.67 -28.24 23.72
C ARG A 659 -9.87 -27.18 22.66
N ILE A 660 -9.13 -26.07 22.71
CA ILE A 660 -9.30 -24.96 21.77
C ILE A 660 -8.78 -25.33 20.37
N PHE A 661 -7.66 -26.04 20.25
CA PHE A 661 -7.09 -26.35 18.94
C PHE A 661 -7.98 -27.26 18.06
N PRO A 662 -8.54 -28.37 18.55
CA PRO A 662 -9.49 -29.16 17.76
C PRO A 662 -10.75 -28.36 17.38
N LEU A 663 -11.17 -27.43 18.24
CA LEU A 663 -12.30 -26.56 18.01
C LEU A 663 -12.03 -25.58 16.85
N ILE A 664 -10.86 -24.91 16.85
CA ILE A 664 -10.42 -24.01 15.78
C ILE A 664 -10.37 -24.76 14.45
N PHE A 665 -9.84 -25.97 14.47
CA PHE A 665 -9.81 -26.84 13.32
C PHE A 665 -11.20 -27.12 12.75
N TYR A 666 -12.11 -27.55 13.62
CA TYR A 666 -13.50 -27.84 13.23
C TYR A 666 -14.16 -26.59 12.59
N PHE A 667 -13.98 -25.40 13.18
CA PHE A 667 -14.58 -24.18 12.67
C PHE A 667 -13.93 -23.70 11.38
N SER A 668 -12.62 -23.76 11.26
CA SER A 668 -11.92 -23.39 10.02
C SER A 668 -12.34 -24.34 8.88
N LYS A 669 -12.39 -25.65 9.14
CA LYS A 669 -12.82 -26.65 8.15
C LYS A 669 -14.27 -26.47 7.75
N THR A 670 -15.20 -26.30 8.71
CA THR A 670 -16.63 -26.15 8.41
C THR A 670 -16.91 -24.82 7.71
N SER A 671 -16.30 -23.73 8.10
CA SER A 671 -16.47 -22.43 7.44
C SER A 671 -16.00 -22.48 5.98
N ASN A 672 -14.82 -23.06 5.73
CA ASN A 672 -14.32 -23.19 4.37
C ASN A 672 -15.14 -24.17 3.52
N ALA A 673 -15.56 -25.32 4.08
CA ALA A 673 -16.40 -26.27 3.36
C ALA A 673 -17.77 -25.65 2.99
N ASN A 674 -18.39 -24.91 3.90
CA ASN A 674 -19.65 -24.22 3.61
C ASN A 674 -19.51 -23.14 2.52
N ILE A 675 -18.37 -22.42 2.50
CA ILE A 675 -18.09 -21.43 1.45
C ILE A 675 -17.85 -22.14 0.11
N GLU A 676 -17.08 -23.23 0.09
CA GLU A 676 -16.88 -24.05 -1.11
C GLU A 676 -18.21 -24.64 -1.64
N HIS A 677 -19.13 -25.00 -0.74
CA HIS A 677 -20.49 -25.51 -1.09
C HIS A 677 -21.51 -24.39 -1.28
N LYS A 678 -21.08 -23.10 -1.20
CA LYS A 678 -21.96 -21.94 -1.36
C LYS A 678 -23.09 -21.82 -0.33
N GLU A 679 -22.90 -22.41 0.85
CA GLU A 679 -23.87 -22.35 1.95
C GLU A 679 -23.73 -21.13 2.86
N GLY A 680 -22.74 -20.25 2.56
CA GLY A 680 -22.45 -19.07 3.34
C GLY A 680 -21.72 -19.37 4.66
N LEU A 681 -21.47 -18.33 5.48
CA LEU A 681 -20.77 -18.47 6.75
C LEU A 681 -21.77 -18.66 7.92
N PRO A 682 -21.72 -19.79 8.65
CA PRO A 682 -22.60 -20.01 9.79
C PRO A 682 -22.37 -18.96 10.89
N LEU A 683 -23.43 -18.31 11.35
CA LEU A 683 -23.36 -17.23 12.36
C LEU A 683 -22.64 -17.68 13.65
N PHE A 684 -22.81 -18.92 14.07
CA PHE A 684 -22.14 -19.49 15.24
C PHE A 684 -20.60 -19.50 15.05
N ASN A 685 -20.13 -19.96 13.89
CA ASN A 685 -18.69 -19.99 13.57
C ASN A 685 -18.12 -18.57 13.54
N GLN A 686 -18.85 -17.63 12.97
CA GLN A 686 -18.47 -16.22 12.90
C GLN A 686 -18.31 -15.62 14.30
N ILE A 687 -19.33 -15.72 15.16
CA ILE A 687 -19.28 -15.19 16.54
C ILE A 687 -18.11 -15.77 17.31
N LEU A 688 -17.91 -17.08 17.20
CA LEU A 688 -16.86 -17.75 17.95
C LEU A 688 -15.46 -17.37 17.44
N SER A 689 -15.28 -17.19 16.13
CA SER A 689 -14.00 -16.70 15.56
C SER A 689 -13.66 -15.31 16.09
N TRP A 690 -14.61 -14.40 16.16
CA TRP A 690 -14.44 -13.09 16.76
C TRP A 690 -14.10 -13.15 18.26
N LEU A 691 -14.79 -14.01 19.01
CA LEU A 691 -14.50 -14.22 20.43
C LEU A 691 -13.10 -14.78 20.65
N LEU A 692 -12.67 -15.75 19.85
CA LEU A 692 -11.33 -16.32 19.93
C LEU A 692 -10.24 -15.28 19.56
N LEU A 693 -10.50 -14.43 18.57
CA LEU A 693 -9.58 -13.35 18.19
C LEU A 693 -9.28 -12.41 19.36
N VAL A 694 -10.31 -12.04 20.13
CA VAL A 694 -10.19 -11.06 21.21
C VAL A 694 -9.74 -11.72 22.52
N LEU A 695 -10.29 -12.87 22.89
CA LEU A 695 -10.07 -13.47 24.20
C LEU A 695 -8.78 -14.29 24.29
N SER A 696 -8.36 -14.94 23.21
CA SER A 696 -7.18 -15.81 23.29
C SER A 696 -5.88 -15.09 23.64
N PRO A 697 -5.55 -13.87 23.15
CA PRO A 697 -4.35 -13.15 23.61
C PRO A 697 -4.37 -12.81 25.10
N VAL A 698 -5.56 -12.65 25.70
CA VAL A 698 -5.71 -12.34 27.13
C VAL A 698 -5.37 -13.55 27.99
N LEU A 699 -5.50 -14.77 27.46
CA LEU A 699 -5.23 -16.00 28.21
C LEU A 699 -3.80 -16.09 28.73
N CYS A 700 -2.83 -15.50 28.03
CA CYS A 700 -1.44 -15.48 28.50
C CYS A 700 -1.29 -14.74 29.83
N LEU A 701 -2.17 -13.78 30.16
CA LEU A 701 -2.10 -12.99 31.39
C LEU A 701 -2.40 -13.81 32.65
N PHE A 702 -3.03 -14.98 32.52
CA PHE A 702 -3.30 -15.91 33.61
C PHE A 702 -2.14 -16.87 33.91
N SER A 703 -1.05 -16.80 33.13
CA SER A 703 0.14 -17.62 33.34
C SER A 703 1.11 -16.97 34.34
N THR A 704 2.02 -17.78 34.89
CA THR A 704 3.09 -17.28 35.74
C THR A 704 4.06 -16.38 34.96
N THR A 705 4.69 -15.42 35.64
CA THR A 705 5.70 -14.52 35.07
C THR A 705 7.09 -15.16 34.89
N SER A 706 7.24 -16.48 35.14
CA SER A 706 8.45 -17.23 34.80
C SER A 706 8.74 -17.10 33.30
N LEU A 707 9.99 -16.76 32.95
CA LEU A 707 10.40 -16.41 31.59
C LEU A 707 9.99 -17.48 30.58
N PHE A 708 10.29 -18.74 30.84
CA PHE A 708 9.96 -19.85 29.95
C PHE A 708 8.46 -20.08 29.83
N ASN A 709 7.75 -20.19 30.96
CA ASN A 709 6.31 -20.49 30.94
C ASN A 709 5.51 -19.37 30.33
N ARG A 710 5.91 -18.12 30.58
CA ARG A 710 5.22 -16.95 30.00
C ARG A 710 5.38 -16.89 28.50
N LEU A 711 6.61 -17.06 27.96
CA LEU A 711 6.83 -17.10 26.52
C LEU A 711 6.06 -18.22 25.84
N LEU A 712 6.03 -19.40 26.45
CA LEU A 712 5.29 -20.54 25.91
C LEU A 712 3.79 -20.27 25.84
N ASN A 713 3.19 -19.80 26.96
CA ASN A 713 1.76 -19.47 26.99
C ASN A 713 1.40 -18.31 26.06
N LEU A 714 2.30 -17.35 25.89
CA LEU A 714 2.14 -16.24 24.95
C LEU A 714 2.13 -16.74 23.51
N THR A 715 3.06 -17.64 23.16
CA THR A 715 3.09 -18.29 21.83
C THR A 715 1.78 -19.00 21.53
N LEU A 716 1.25 -19.79 22.49
CA LEU A 716 -0.01 -20.51 22.31
C LEU A 716 -1.21 -19.60 22.20
N SER A 717 -1.29 -18.61 23.06
CA SER A 717 -2.41 -17.65 23.06
C SER A 717 -2.48 -16.86 21.76
N LEU A 718 -1.32 -16.50 21.16
CA LEU A 718 -1.25 -15.78 19.88
C LEU A 718 -1.35 -16.72 18.67
N LEU A 719 -1.03 -18.00 18.81
CA LEU A 719 -1.20 -18.97 17.75
C LEU A 719 -2.69 -19.18 17.39
N VAL A 720 -3.60 -19.08 18.37
CA VAL A 720 -5.04 -19.25 18.16
C VAL A 720 -5.60 -18.29 17.10
N PRO A 721 -5.53 -16.96 17.27
CA PRO A 721 -6.02 -16.03 16.26
C PRO A 721 -5.22 -16.13 14.95
N PHE A 722 -3.94 -16.45 15.02
CA PHE A 722 -3.11 -16.61 13.83
C PHE A 722 -3.59 -17.79 12.97
N LEU A 723 -3.93 -18.93 13.58
CA LEU A 723 -4.46 -20.12 12.88
C LEU A 723 -5.80 -19.86 12.19
N LEU A 724 -6.69 -19.07 12.79
CA LEU A 724 -7.96 -18.68 12.15
C LEU A 724 -7.79 -17.88 10.85
N MET A 725 -6.62 -17.26 10.68
CA MET A 725 -6.26 -16.44 9.51
C MET A 725 -5.27 -17.13 8.57
N CYS A 726 -4.80 -18.36 8.89
CA CYS A 726 -3.84 -19.09 8.07
C CYS A 726 -4.53 -19.76 6.87
N ILE A 727 -3.85 -19.74 5.72
CA ILE A 727 -4.34 -20.31 4.46
C ILE A 727 -3.49 -21.51 4.01
N PHE A 728 -2.17 -21.46 4.30
CA PHE A 728 -1.21 -22.43 3.79
C PHE A 728 -0.15 -22.82 4.84
N TYR A 729 1.14 -22.58 4.61
CA TYR A 729 2.26 -22.98 5.47
C TYR A 729 2.58 -21.98 6.60
N GLU A 730 1.80 -20.95 6.80
CA GLU A 730 2.07 -19.83 7.73
C GLU A 730 2.18 -20.28 9.20
N SER A 731 1.39 -21.27 9.61
CA SER A 731 1.43 -21.81 10.97
C SER A 731 2.77 -22.48 11.26
N LEU A 732 3.33 -23.23 10.30
CA LEU A 732 4.65 -23.87 10.43
C LEU A 732 5.78 -22.84 10.49
N PHE A 733 5.68 -21.78 9.66
CA PHE A 733 6.59 -20.64 9.75
C PHE A 733 6.58 -20.02 11.15
N PHE A 734 5.39 -19.70 11.68
CA PHE A 734 5.24 -19.08 13.00
C PHE A 734 5.89 -19.91 14.11
N LEU A 735 5.69 -21.22 14.09
CA LEU A 735 6.26 -22.12 15.08
C LEU A 735 7.77 -22.27 14.96
N THR A 736 8.26 -22.35 13.72
CA THR A 736 9.71 -22.40 13.48
C THR A 736 10.37 -21.10 13.94
N LEU A 737 9.72 -19.95 13.70
CA LEU A 737 10.18 -18.67 14.22
C LEU A 737 10.22 -18.67 15.76
N CYS A 738 9.18 -19.15 16.44
CA CYS A 738 9.15 -19.26 17.91
C CYS A 738 10.27 -20.14 18.43
N LEU A 739 10.53 -21.27 17.76
CA LEU A 739 11.63 -22.18 18.14
C LEU A 739 12.99 -21.49 18.01
N VAL A 740 13.23 -20.80 16.89
CA VAL A 740 14.49 -20.06 16.65
C VAL A 740 14.65 -18.94 17.69
N MET A 741 13.58 -18.21 18.02
CA MET A 741 13.61 -17.19 19.06
C MET A 741 13.98 -17.79 20.43
N PHE A 742 13.41 -18.93 20.76
CA PHE A 742 13.74 -19.62 22.02
C PHE A 742 15.20 -20.09 22.04
N LEU A 743 15.70 -20.70 20.97
CA LEU A 743 17.11 -21.09 20.83
C LEU A 743 18.04 -19.88 20.96
N TRP A 744 17.68 -18.74 20.37
CA TRP A 744 18.46 -17.50 20.50
C TRP A 744 18.62 -17.06 21.95
N ILE A 745 17.54 -17.07 22.73
CA ILE A 745 17.59 -16.75 24.17
C ILE A 745 18.52 -17.72 24.92
N CYS A 746 18.42 -19.03 24.66
CA CYS A 746 19.27 -20.05 25.31
C CYS A 746 20.76 -19.84 25.00
N ILE A 747 21.08 -19.53 23.72
CA ILE A 747 22.48 -19.34 23.30
C ILE A 747 23.09 -18.10 23.95
N GLU A 748 22.40 -16.96 23.87
CA GLU A 748 22.92 -15.72 24.47
C GLU A 748 23.01 -15.79 25.97
N HIS A 749 22.08 -16.47 26.60
CA HIS A 749 22.16 -16.75 28.05
C HIS A 749 23.38 -17.59 28.39
N GLN A 750 23.66 -18.65 27.64
CA GLN A 750 24.83 -19.50 27.85
C GLN A 750 26.14 -18.72 27.60
N LEU A 751 26.21 -17.90 26.55
CA LEU A 751 27.39 -17.07 26.26
C LEU A 751 27.60 -15.95 27.27
N SER A 752 26.55 -15.50 27.96
CA SER A 752 26.67 -14.48 29.02
C SER A 752 27.37 -14.97 30.29
N GLY A 753 27.58 -16.30 30.45
CA GLY A 753 28.18 -16.90 31.64
C GLY A 753 27.34 -16.74 32.90
N SER A 754 26.02 -16.51 32.78
CA SER A 754 25.12 -16.35 33.91
C SER A 754 25.06 -17.64 34.75
N THR A 755 25.18 -17.52 36.05
CA THR A 755 25.06 -18.64 37.01
C THR A 755 23.60 -19.04 37.27
N LEU A 756 22.64 -18.18 36.96
CA LEU A 756 21.23 -18.48 37.15
C LEU A 756 20.72 -19.34 35.99
N ARG A 757 19.90 -20.33 36.32
CA ARG A 757 19.24 -21.13 35.27
C ARG A 757 18.11 -20.31 34.63
N LEU A 758 17.97 -20.42 33.35
CA LEU A 758 16.91 -19.72 32.58
C LEU A 758 15.50 -20.03 33.12
N GLN A 759 15.33 -21.21 33.69
CA GLN A 759 14.06 -21.70 34.27
C GLN A 759 13.66 -20.96 35.55
N ASP A 760 14.65 -20.42 36.29
CA ASP A 760 14.45 -19.73 37.57
C ASP A 760 14.29 -18.22 37.39
N MET A 761 14.39 -17.73 36.14
CA MET A 761 14.23 -16.33 35.81
C MET A 761 12.77 -15.95 35.63
N THR A 762 12.44 -14.76 36.13
CA THR A 762 11.08 -14.17 36.01
C THR A 762 11.17 -12.82 35.33
N PHE A 763 10.05 -12.39 34.69
CA PHE A 763 9.91 -11.04 34.14
C PHE A 763 9.64 -9.97 35.20
N GLU A 764 9.41 -10.36 36.45
CA GLU A 764 9.23 -9.43 37.55
C GLU A 764 10.54 -8.71 37.87
N TYR A 765 10.41 -7.41 38.11
CA TYR A 765 11.56 -6.59 38.50
C TYR A 765 12.04 -7.00 39.89
N GLN A 766 13.17 -7.66 39.98
CA GLN A 766 13.85 -7.83 41.29
C GLN A 766 14.41 -6.46 41.71
N SER A 767 13.64 -5.73 42.48
CA SER A 767 14.06 -4.49 43.16
C SER A 767 15.11 -4.71 44.28
N SER A 768 15.74 -5.85 44.32
CA SER A 768 16.72 -6.21 45.36
C SER A 768 18.15 -6.07 44.83
N SER A 769 18.66 -4.89 44.86
CA SER A 769 19.96 -4.53 45.45
C SER A 769 20.27 -3.05 45.17
N THR A 770 20.25 -2.30 46.23
CA THR A 770 20.77 -0.93 46.37
C THR A 770 22.25 -0.78 45.99
N GLN A 771 22.91 -1.86 45.57
CA GLN A 771 24.33 -1.87 45.17
C GLN A 771 24.58 -1.76 43.65
N ALA A 772 23.58 -1.87 42.77
CA ALA A 772 23.79 -1.84 41.31
C ALA A 772 23.70 -0.41 40.68
N LYS A 773 23.61 0.64 41.50
CA LYS A 773 23.40 2.02 40.97
C LYS A 773 24.63 2.66 40.30
N ASN A 774 25.80 2.06 40.31
CA ASN A 774 27.06 2.69 39.83
C ASN A 774 27.84 1.86 38.80
N VAL A 775 27.28 0.81 38.18
CA VAL A 775 28.00 0.12 37.12
C VAL A 775 27.60 0.77 35.77
N THR A 776 28.46 1.59 35.23
CA THR A 776 28.33 2.15 33.86
C THR A 776 28.43 0.96 32.88
N TYR A 777 27.30 0.72 32.15
CA TYR A 777 27.28 -0.29 31.10
C TYR A 777 28.07 0.22 29.89
N HIS A 778 29.01 -0.61 29.40
CA HIS A 778 29.79 -0.32 28.20
C HIS A 778 29.32 -1.20 27.04
N ILE A 779 28.97 -0.60 25.88
CA ILE A 779 28.59 -1.31 24.68
C ILE A 779 29.77 -2.17 24.18
N LYS A 780 29.42 -3.40 23.80
CA LYS A 780 30.32 -4.38 23.17
C LYS A 780 29.88 -4.60 21.70
N ILE A 781 30.79 -5.13 20.90
CA ILE A 781 30.49 -5.54 19.51
C ILE A 781 29.33 -6.55 19.46
N ASP A 782 29.25 -7.44 20.46
CA ASP A 782 28.14 -8.39 20.60
C ASP A 782 26.76 -7.71 20.75
N ASP A 783 26.68 -6.50 21.25
CA ASP A 783 25.43 -5.77 21.40
C ASP A 783 24.97 -5.22 20.04
N VAL A 784 25.91 -4.81 19.19
CA VAL A 784 25.64 -4.43 17.81
C VAL A 784 25.08 -5.63 17.03
N ARG A 785 25.69 -6.83 17.21
CA ARG A 785 25.19 -8.07 16.62
C ARG A 785 23.78 -8.42 17.09
N LYS A 786 23.49 -8.29 18.40
CA LYS A 786 22.15 -8.57 18.96
C LYS A 786 21.10 -7.59 18.40
N ALA A 787 21.44 -6.31 18.28
CA ALA A 787 20.57 -5.31 17.68
C ALA A 787 20.30 -5.63 16.19
N TYR A 788 21.34 -6.04 15.45
CA TYR A 788 21.21 -6.47 14.07
C TYR A 788 20.34 -7.73 13.91
N PHE A 789 20.52 -8.75 14.77
CA PHE A 789 19.70 -9.96 14.76
C PHE A 789 18.24 -9.63 15.05
N PHE A 790 17.97 -8.75 16.02
CA PHE A 790 16.61 -8.31 16.29
C PHE A 790 15.97 -7.68 15.06
N MET A 791 16.65 -6.73 14.42
CA MET A 791 16.16 -6.07 13.21
C MET A 791 15.93 -7.07 12.08
N PHE A 792 16.87 -8.00 11.88
CA PHE A 792 16.77 -9.03 10.86
C PHE A 792 15.58 -9.98 11.11
N PHE A 793 15.38 -10.43 12.35
CA PHE A 793 14.23 -11.29 12.69
C PHE A 793 12.90 -10.55 12.63
N MET A 794 12.86 -9.25 12.88
CA MET A 794 11.66 -8.43 12.61
C MET A 794 11.32 -8.45 11.11
N LEU A 795 12.31 -8.32 10.23
CA LEU A 795 12.09 -8.42 8.79
C LEU A 795 11.68 -9.84 8.35
N VAL A 796 12.28 -10.87 8.92
CA VAL A 796 11.88 -12.27 8.68
C VAL A 796 10.44 -12.52 9.15
N ALA A 797 10.05 -12.01 10.31
CA ALA A 797 8.68 -12.11 10.83
C ALA A 797 7.67 -11.43 9.91
N PHE A 798 8.06 -10.33 9.26
CA PHE A 798 7.20 -9.58 8.35
C PHE A 798 7.12 -10.20 6.96
N TYR A 799 8.26 -10.49 6.33
CA TYR A 799 8.35 -10.92 4.93
C TYR A 799 8.46 -12.43 4.72
N GLY A 800 8.72 -13.21 5.77
CA GLY A 800 9.07 -14.63 5.66
C GLY A 800 8.03 -15.48 4.94
N THR A 801 6.74 -15.16 5.07
CA THR A 801 5.64 -15.84 4.39
C THR A 801 5.27 -15.21 3.04
N GLY A 802 5.75 -14.00 2.75
CA GLY A 802 5.41 -13.27 1.53
C GLY A 802 3.96 -12.78 1.48
N ASN A 803 3.24 -12.82 2.57
CA ASN A 803 1.82 -12.45 2.67
C ASN A 803 1.56 -10.97 2.38
N ILE A 804 2.60 -10.15 2.31
CA ILE A 804 2.54 -8.70 2.07
C ILE A 804 3.56 -8.31 1.00
N ALA A 805 3.69 -9.11 -0.03
CA ALA A 805 4.51 -8.73 -1.19
C ALA A 805 3.93 -7.50 -1.90
N SER A 806 2.63 -7.26 -1.75
CA SER A 806 1.98 -5.99 -2.06
C SER A 806 0.86 -5.75 -1.04
N LEU A 807 0.80 -4.57 -0.44
CA LEU A 807 -0.35 -4.13 0.36
C LEU A 807 -1.66 -4.15 -0.45
N ASN A 808 -1.57 -4.28 -1.76
CA ASN A 808 -2.67 -4.17 -2.71
C ASN A 808 -3.29 -5.53 -3.08
N SER A 809 -2.69 -6.66 -2.71
CA SER A 809 -3.21 -7.99 -3.02
C SER A 809 -3.24 -8.86 -1.78
N PHE A 810 -4.27 -8.75 -0.97
CA PHE A 810 -4.52 -9.69 0.13
C PHE A 810 -5.48 -10.78 -0.33
N SER A 811 -5.24 -12.00 0.15
CA SER A 811 -6.16 -13.11 -0.08
C SER A 811 -7.39 -12.97 0.81
N ILE A 812 -8.57 -12.87 0.22
CA ILE A 812 -9.85 -12.79 0.90
C ILE A 812 -10.09 -14.04 1.77
N SER A 813 -9.56 -15.17 1.37
CA SER A 813 -9.66 -16.44 2.12
C SER A 813 -9.15 -16.36 3.56
N SER A 814 -8.23 -15.43 3.87
CA SER A 814 -7.78 -15.18 5.25
C SER A 814 -8.88 -14.67 6.18
N PHE A 815 -9.97 -14.17 5.65
CA PHE A 815 -11.06 -13.55 6.41
C PHE A 815 -12.31 -14.41 6.50
N TYR A 816 -12.41 -15.52 5.76
CA TYR A 816 -13.60 -16.34 5.64
C TYR A 816 -14.13 -16.89 6.97
N CYS A 817 -13.29 -17.02 8.00
CA CYS A 817 -13.75 -17.36 9.34
C CYS A 817 -14.48 -16.20 10.06
N PHE A 818 -14.30 -14.97 9.58
CA PHE A 818 -14.80 -13.75 10.24
C PHE A 818 -15.92 -13.09 9.48
N MET A 819 -15.80 -13.01 8.14
CA MET A 819 -16.76 -12.35 7.25
C MET A 819 -16.56 -12.77 5.80
N THR A 820 -17.65 -12.70 5.03
CA THR A 820 -17.69 -12.92 3.58
C THR A 820 -18.03 -11.62 2.84
N VAL A 821 -18.74 -10.70 3.50
CA VAL A 821 -19.13 -9.39 2.95
C VAL A 821 -17.92 -8.47 2.88
N PHE A 822 -17.75 -7.78 1.76
CA PHE A 822 -16.63 -6.86 1.53
C PHE A 822 -16.71 -5.62 2.44
N ARG A 823 -15.85 -5.61 3.45
CA ARG A 823 -15.66 -4.47 4.38
C ARG A 823 -14.18 -4.14 4.48
N PRO A 824 -13.64 -3.32 3.57
CA PRO A 824 -12.20 -3.15 3.37
C PRO A 824 -11.45 -2.73 4.63
N PHE A 825 -12.02 -1.83 5.43
CA PHE A 825 -11.37 -1.39 6.68
C PHE A 825 -11.30 -2.48 7.75
N THR A 826 -12.34 -3.30 7.86
CA THR A 826 -12.36 -4.42 8.82
C THR A 826 -11.41 -5.52 8.37
N MET A 827 -11.39 -5.83 7.08
CA MET A 827 -10.47 -6.80 6.47
C MET A 827 -9.00 -6.34 6.65
N ALA A 828 -8.72 -5.07 6.38
CA ALA A 828 -7.39 -4.48 6.61
C ALA A 828 -6.96 -4.55 8.08
N ALA A 829 -7.88 -4.31 9.04
CA ALA A 829 -7.59 -4.43 10.46
C ALA A 829 -7.26 -5.87 10.87
N ILE A 830 -7.99 -6.87 10.37
CA ILE A 830 -7.70 -8.29 10.62
C ILE A 830 -6.35 -8.68 10.02
N LEU A 831 -6.06 -8.25 8.79
CA LEU A 831 -4.77 -8.49 8.14
C LEU A 831 -3.62 -7.86 8.95
N LEU A 832 -3.81 -6.64 9.43
CA LEU A 832 -2.82 -5.98 10.28
C LEU A 832 -2.56 -6.80 11.54
N ILE A 833 -3.61 -7.30 12.23
CA ILE A 833 -3.45 -8.17 13.40
C ILE A 833 -2.66 -9.43 13.03
N LYS A 834 -2.97 -10.08 11.91
CA LYS A 834 -2.24 -11.27 11.42
C LYS A 834 -0.74 -11.02 11.29
N VAL A 835 -0.36 -9.89 10.72
CA VAL A 835 1.03 -9.47 10.51
C VAL A 835 1.72 -9.09 11.82
N LEU A 836 1.01 -8.43 12.73
CA LEU A 836 1.57 -7.96 13.99
C LEU A 836 1.89 -9.10 14.96
N ILE A 837 1.23 -10.25 14.87
CA ILE A 837 1.44 -11.40 15.78
C ILE A 837 2.88 -11.93 15.75
N PRO A 838 3.50 -12.28 14.60
CA PRO A 838 4.90 -12.71 14.55
C PRO A 838 5.88 -11.64 15.04
N LEU A 839 5.64 -10.36 14.73
CA LEU A 839 6.45 -9.23 15.18
C LEU A 839 6.43 -9.09 16.71
N LEU A 840 5.26 -9.30 17.32
CA LEU A 840 5.09 -9.25 18.77
C LEU A 840 5.85 -10.39 19.46
N ILE A 841 5.88 -11.59 18.86
CA ILE A 841 6.66 -12.74 19.35
C ILE A 841 8.16 -12.40 19.35
N VAL A 842 8.69 -11.85 18.27
CA VAL A 842 10.10 -11.44 18.18
C VAL A 842 10.41 -10.38 19.24
N SER A 843 9.51 -9.43 19.46
CA SER A 843 9.69 -8.38 20.48
C SER A 843 9.66 -8.94 21.91
N CYS A 844 8.75 -9.89 22.21
CA CYS A 844 8.71 -10.58 23.51
C CYS A 844 9.96 -11.44 23.74
N ALA A 845 10.44 -12.12 22.70
CA ALA A 845 11.68 -12.90 22.77
C ALA A 845 12.90 -11.99 23.00
N PHE A 846 12.96 -10.84 22.33
CA PHE A 846 14.02 -9.86 22.53
C PHE A 846 14.01 -9.30 23.97
N ARG A 847 12.82 -9.01 24.50
CA ARG A 847 12.68 -8.59 25.89
C ARG A 847 13.17 -9.69 26.86
N ALA A 848 12.82 -10.95 26.62
CA ALA A 848 13.28 -12.08 27.41
C ALA A 848 14.81 -12.22 27.35
N LEU A 849 15.37 -12.02 26.16
CA LEU A 849 16.82 -12.00 25.95
C LEU A 849 17.49 -10.91 26.82
N LEU A 850 16.99 -9.66 26.74
CA LEU A 850 17.52 -8.54 27.52
C LEU A 850 17.46 -8.79 29.02
N GLN A 851 16.39 -9.41 29.50
CA GLN A 851 16.24 -9.80 30.92
C GLN A 851 17.24 -10.89 31.31
N SER A 852 17.53 -11.85 30.41
CA SER A 852 18.43 -12.98 30.69
C SER A 852 19.90 -12.59 30.77
N ILE A 853 20.32 -11.57 29.99
CA ILE A 853 21.75 -11.18 29.88
C ILE A 853 22.09 -9.86 30.58
N ARG A 854 21.13 -9.20 31.23
CA ARG A 854 21.30 -7.93 31.98
C ARG A 854 22.01 -6.81 31.21
N VAL A 855 21.63 -6.63 29.94
CA VAL A 855 22.13 -5.54 29.06
C VAL A 855 21.27 -4.30 29.20
N SER A 856 21.84 -3.12 28.90
CA SER A 856 21.10 -1.87 28.88
C SER A 856 20.10 -1.85 27.72
N ASN A 857 18.80 -1.88 28.02
CA ASN A 857 17.72 -1.80 27.03
C ASN A 857 17.88 -0.56 26.14
N THR A 858 18.16 0.61 26.75
CA THR A 858 18.27 1.88 26.01
C THR A 858 19.40 1.86 24.98
N ALA A 859 20.56 1.28 25.33
CA ALA A 859 21.69 1.20 24.41
C ALA A 859 21.36 0.37 23.15
N LEU A 860 20.74 -0.80 23.35
CA LEU A 860 20.35 -1.67 22.23
C LEU A 860 19.26 -1.06 21.36
N PHE A 861 18.26 -0.40 21.94
CA PHE A 861 17.23 0.28 21.15
C PHE A 861 17.79 1.45 20.34
N LEU A 862 18.74 2.22 20.89
CA LEU A 862 19.40 3.28 20.13
C LEU A 862 20.17 2.72 18.93
N LEU A 863 20.79 1.55 19.05
CA LEU A 863 21.44 0.87 17.90
C LEU A 863 20.42 0.43 16.86
N VAL A 864 19.30 -0.16 17.29
CA VAL A 864 18.19 -0.54 16.38
C VAL A 864 17.64 0.68 15.65
N PHE A 865 17.48 1.81 16.32
CA PHE A 865 17.00 3.05 15.71
C PHE A 865 17.95 3.56 14.64
N ILE A 866 19.27 3.58 14.89
CA ILE A 866 20.25 3.99 13.87
C ILE A 866 20.15 3.10 12.63
N MET A 867 20.01 1.78 12.81
CA MET A 867 19.87 0.84 11.70
C MET A 867 18.56 1.05 10.92
N SER A 868 17.44 1.29 11.63
CA SER A 868 16.15 1.60 11.05
C SER A 868 16.18 2.92 10.26
N ASP A 869 16.80 3.95 10.82
CA ASP A 869 16.91 5.26 10.17
C ASP A 869 17.78 5.22 8.91
N PHE A 870 18.84 4.42 8.94
CA PHE A 870 19.65 4.18 7.74
C PHE A 870 18.83 3.54 6.63
N THR A 871 18.07 2.50 6.95
CA THR A 871 17.19 1.85 5.96
C THR A 871 16.08 2.79 5.49
N ALA A 872 15.49 3.60 6.38
CA ALA A 872 14.48 4.59 6.04
C ALA A 872 15.02 5.68 5.09
N LEU A 873 16.21 6.21 5.36
CA LEU A 873 16.86 7.18 4.46
C LEU A 873 17.17 6.57 3.09
N HIS A 874 17.62 5.30 3.06
CA HIS A 874 17.85 4.58 1.81
C HIS A 874 16.56 4.48 0.99
N PHE A 875 15.45 4.01 1.60
CA PHE A 875 14.15 3.90 0.94
C PHE A 875 13.53 5.24 0.56
N PHE A 876 13.81 6.31 1.32
CA PHE A 876 13.35 7.65 0.94
C PHE A 876 13.81 8.04 -0.47
N PHE A 877 15.04 7.72 -0.84
CA PHE A 877 15.56 7.99 -2.19
C PHE A 877 15.13 6.96 -3.25
N LEU A 878 14.63 5.80 -2.84
CA LEU A 878 14.14 4.76 -3.73
C LEU A 878 12.64 4.87 -4.03
N ILE A 879 11.95 5.89 -3.50
CA ILE A 879 10.53 6.11 -3.76
C ILE A 879 10.32 6.40 -5.25
N LYS A 880 9.42 5.64 -5.86
CA LYS A 880 8.99 5.82 -7.23
C LYS A 880 7.65 6.56 -7.25
N ASP A 881 7.55 7.60 -8.06
CA ASP A 881 6.33 8.38 -8.30
C ASP A 881 5.70 8.10 -9.67
N SER A 882 6.33 7.25 -10.44
CA SER A 882 5.95 6.89 -11.82
C SER A 882 6.34 5.44 -12.10
N GLY A 883 5.67 4.81 -13.06
CA GLY A 883 5.86 3.41 -13.41
C GLY A 883 4.68 2.55 -12.98
N SER A 884 4.87 1.24 -12.80
CA SER A 884 3.81 0.36 -12.30
C SER A 884 3.49 0.70 -10.85
N TRP A 885 2.21 0.60 -10.50
CA TRP A 885 1.80 0.88 -9.12
C TRP A 885 2.31 -0.14 -8.12
N LEU A 886 2.52 -1.36 -8.55
CA LEU A 886 3.22 -2.34 -7.73
C LEU A 886 4.58 -1.79 -7.29
N ASP A 887 5.33 -1.18 -8.21
CA ASP A 887 6.61 -0.52 -7.92
C ASP A 887 6.44 0.71 -7.02
N ILE A 888 5.44 1.56 -7.30
CA ILE A 888 5.14 2.75 -6.49
C ILE A 888 4.69 2.31 -5.09
N GLY A 889 3.69 1.43 -5.00
CA GLY A 889 3.17 0.92 -3.74
C GLY A 889 4.20 0.17 -2.92
N MET A 890 5.04 -0.66 -3.55
CA MET A 890 6.16 -1.31 -2.85
C MET A 890 7.17 -0.29 -2.32
N SER A 891 7.55 0.71 -3.12
CA SER A 891 8.52 1.73 -2.68
C SER A 891 7.99 2.56 -1.50
N ILE A 892 6.71 2.94 -1.52
CA ILE A 892 6.02 3.59 -0.40
C ILE A 892 5.99 2.66 0.82
N SER A 893 5.57 1.42 0.62
CA SER A 893 5.48 0.43 1.70
C SER A 893 6.85 0.17 2.36
N HIS A 894 7.91 0.04 1.57
CA HIS A 894 9.28 -0.12 2.09
C HIS A 894 9.70 1.08 2.96
N TYR A 895 9.42 2.30 2.50
CA TYR A 895 9.69 3.49 3.29
C TYR A 895 8.84 3.55 4.56
N LEU A 896 7.52 3.35 4.44
CA LEU A 896 6.59 3.36 5.58
C LEU A 896 6.93 2.31 6.62
N LEU A 897 7.31 1.10 6.18
CA LEU A 897 7.73 0.03 7.07
C LEU A 897 9.04 0.37 7.79
N SER A 898 10.03 0.91 7.06
CA SER A 898 11.31 1.30 7.66
C SER A 898 11.14 2.45 8.65
N MET A 899 10.34 3.46 8.32
CA MET A 899 9.96 4.54 9.25
C MET A 899 9.12 4.04 10.41
N GLY A 900 8.17 3.16 10.11
CA GLY A 900 7.30 2.53 11.09
C GLY A 900 8.05 1.65 12.08
N MET A 901 9.18 1.05 11.70
CA MET A 901 10.01 0.23 12.59
C MET A 901 10.43 0.97 13.84
N PHE A 902 10.72 2.27 13.77
CA PHE A 902 11.00 3.09 14.94
C PHE A 902 9.77 3.13 15.89
N ILE A 903 8.61 3.50 15.35
CA ILE A 903 7.35 3.62 16.11
C ILE A 903 6.91 2.24 16.60
N PHE A 904 6.93 1.25 15.71
CA PHE A 904 6.55 -0.13 16.03
C PHE A 904 7.45 -0.73 17.10
N THR A 905 8.78 -0.52 17.03
CA THR A 905 9.70 -1.01 18.07
C THR A 905 9.35 -0.43 19.43
N ALA A 906 9.00 0.84 19.52
CA ALA A 906 8.57 1.47 20.77
C ALA A 906 7.22 0.90 21.26
N VAL A 907 6.23 0.77 20.37
CA VAL A 907 4.90 0.22 20.69
C VAL A 907 5.00 -1.26 21.08
N PHE A 908 5.73 -2.06 20.29
CA PHE A 908 5.91 -3.48 20.58
C PHE A 908 6.72 -3.73 21.85
N HIS A 909 7.68 -2.84 22.17
CA HIS A 909 8.35 -2.92 23.45
C HIS A 909 7.39 -2.71 24.62
N GLY A 910 6.51 -1.72 24.53
CA GLY A 910 5.44 -1.48 25.50
C GLY A 910 4.46 -2.66 25.63
N LEU A 911 3.99 -3.19 24.49
CA LEU A 911 3.12 -4.36 24.47
C LEU A 911 3.82 -5.61 25.00
N ALA A 912 5.09 -5.85 24.62
CA ALA A 912 5.89 -6.94 25.14
C ALA A 912 6.11 -6.80 26.64
N TRP A 913 6.35 -5.58 27.13
CA TRP A 913 6.41 -5.31 28.56
C TRP A 913 5.11 -5.66 29.27
N PHE A 914 3.98 -5.20 28.75
CA PHE A 914 2.66 -5.49 29.32
C PHE A 914 2.38 -7.00 29.32
N LEU A 915 2.50 -7.67 28.17
CA LEU A 915 2.20 -9.10 28.05
C LEU A 915 3.15 -10.01 28.83
N THR A 916 4.38 -9.60 29.11
CA THR A 916 5.35 -10.43 29.81
C THR A 916 5.35 -10.19 31.32
N THR A 917 5.02 -8.98 31.78
CA THR A 917 5.16 -8.58 33.19
C THR A 917 3.82 -8.61 33.95
N PHE A 918 2.73 -8.25 33.28
CA PHE A 918 1.42 -8.20 33.92
C PHE A 918 0.81 -9.59 34.08
N SER A 919 0.32 -9.93 35.28
CA SER A 919 -0.41 -11.18 35.55
C SER A 919 -1.74 -10.90 36.26
N LEU A 920 -2.80 -11.61 35.84
CA LEU A 920 -4.11 -11.61 36.49
C LEU A 920 -4.15 -12.81 37.43
N ASP A 921 -4.24 -12.54 38.74
CA ASP A 921 -4.37 -13.56 39.77
C ASP A 921 -5.81 -13.53 40.34
N PHE A 922 -6.54 -14.67 40.21
CA PHE A 922 -7.86 -14.83 40.77
C PHE A 922 -7.87 -15.34 42.21
N SER A 923 -6.68 -15.68 42.76
CA SER A 923 -6.58 -16.05 44.16
C SER A 923 -6.55 -14.78 45.01
N GLY A 924 -7.66 -14.51 45.68
CA GLY A 924 -8.06 -13.30 46.43
C GLY A 924 -7.08 -12.74 47.47
N HIS A 925 -5.85 -12.47 47.06
CA HIS A 925 -4.87 -11.70 47.83
C HIS A 925 -4.53 -10.40 47.07
N GLU A 926 -4.86 -9.29 47.70
CA GLU A 926 -4.50 -7.88 47.48
C GLU A 926 -3.86 -7.49 46.12
N PHE A 927 -4.56 -6.63 45.43
CA PHE A 927 -4.04 -5.82 44.34
C PHE A 927 -2.79 -5.05 44.81
N LYS A 928 -1.63 -5.61 44.72
CA LYS A 928 -0.39 -4.82 44.77
C LYS A 928 -0.21 -4.07 43.45
N ARG A 929 -0.70 -2.86 43.45
CA ARG A 929 -0.35 -1.83 42.46
C ARG A 929 1.16 -1.56 42.57
N HIS A 930 1.97 -2.04 41.64
CA HIS A 930 3.28 -1.48 41.33
C HIS A 930 3.14 -0.60 40.08
N LEU A 931 2.51 0.55 40.27
CA LEU A 931 2.70 1.73 39.44
C LEU A 931 3.86 2.50 40.09
N LEU A 932 5.07 2.38 39.56
CA LEU A 932 6.11 3.43 39.51
C LEU A 932 7.33 2.89 38.74
#